data_5c2226e800aca30c88335d06051566e8
#
_entry.id   5c2226e800aca30c88335d06051566e8
#
_cell.length_a   1.000
_cell.length_b   1.000
_cell.length_c   1.000
_cell.angle_alpha   90.00
_cell.angle_beta   90.00
_cell.angle_gamma   90.00
#
_symmetry.space_group_name_H-M   'P 1'
#
loop_
_entity.id
_entity.type
_entity.pdbx_description
1 polymer ?
#
loop_
_entity_poly.entity_id
_entity_poly.type
_entity_poly.pdbx_seq_one_letter_code
_entity_poly.pdbx_strand_id
1 'polypeptide(L)'
;MPSASSESRIHRLALTLVIGGAFVNSAASAADQLDEVIVSARKRDENLQQVPISIVALDGEWLSRSHAHLMSDVVQSVPNLQLQFLNPRQTSFSIRGIGSNPASEGLETSVGLYLDGVYISRPGMLTSELDDIEQVTVLRGPQGTLFGKNTTAGAISITTRRPERRFNATAELTAGDYDLVRARANLTGPLGASWSWRVAAFHAGRDGTIDSTDGSMLNGLDKTGGRAQLMFESGEKFDLRFIADYARQHEDTGAQVLVEPGLVLADETHRPNDVYVRSARFGFTPEFEPFARRVDISQQQTMQTTNRGLSIEANWRLNEYTLTALSAWRDWEFLPINDLDYLPLDIQRTGGFNVWNDQLSQELRLASPSGRALDYVVGVFLYRQRVETQSVPGATWGSDAAGFYSQPNQILPAYALEGLTTSSRAEVDTESLALFGQLTWHLADAWALTAGARSTWDDKEAHVVRSRSGGSTLAPGDPLFAPITAARNQLAPPPAEALNGDADNTISGLLSLSYQPLDRVLMYASLARGVKSSGLSTLITPPGVNPVVKPEIARNAEIGVKSTLANQSVRLNFDLFLAEIDDYQTQVRDPVFRVNYLANAEAVRSRGAELEAEWLPFGGLRFSTALAFNEATYRSFRNSPCGPEWTGIATQCDLTGKPVSGAPRWSGAARTDFSHRLGAHGRTFSGGIDYTYKSSSFSNTDDSSYGLIPEYGLLNLQLGLRSASGSWEVTLWGRNLLDENYFTSRNGPIGIFGSGYVVGTLGDPRTFGATLRVTL
;
A
#
# COMPACT_ATOMS: atom_id res chain seq x y z
N MET A 1 -18.69 13.17 -30.33
CA MET A 1 -19.75 12.40 -29.64
C MET A 1 -19.92 11.07 -30.31
N PRO A 2 -19.56 9.97 -29.67
CA PRO A 2 -20.26 8.71 -29.85
C PRO A 2 -20.72 8.16 -28.49
N SER A 3 -21.87 7.57 -28.53
CA SER A 3 -22.81 7.03 -27.57
C SER A 3 -22.23 6.27 -26.37
N ALA A 4 -22.26 6.89 -25.20
CA ALA A 4 -22.13 6.22 -23.88
C ALA A 4 -23.49 5.67 -23.45
N SER A 5 -23.90 4.50 -23.88
CA SER A 5 -25.21 3.95 -23.48
C SER A 5 -25.35 2.44 -23.29
N SER A 6 -24.28 1.64 -23.45
CA SER A 6 -24.39 0.18 -23.23
C SER A 6 -23.70 -0.31 -21.95
N GLU A 7 -22.62 0.31 -21.49
CA GLU A 7 -21.81 -0.17 -20.35
C GLU A 7 -22.46 0.15 -18.97
N SER A 8 -23.16 1.26 -18.83
CA SER A 8 -23.81 1.62 -17.56
C SER A 8 -24.98 0.69 -17.15
N ARG A 9 -25.48 -0.13 -18.07
CA ARG A 9 -26.58 -1.07 -17.77
C ARG A 9 -26.10 -2.37 -17.14
N ILE A 10 -24.89 -2.82 -17.42
CA ILE A 10 -24.31 -4.05 -16.87
C ILE A 10 -23.96 -3.87 -15.40
N HIS A 11 -23.39 -2.73 -15.02
CA HIS A 11 -23.05 -2.41 -13.62
C HIS A 11 -24.30 -2.28 -12.71
N ARG A 12 -25.42 -1.79 -13.25
CA ARG A 12 -26.69 -1.74 -12.52
C ARG A 12 -27.36 -3.10 -12.37
N LEU A 13 -27.13 -4.06 -13.29
CA LEU A 13 -27.67 -5.41 -13.19
C LEU A 13 -26.90 -6.27 -12.17
N ALA A 14 -25.59 -6.12 -12.05
CA ALA A 14 -24.76 -6.88 -11.11
C ALA A 14 -25.14 -6.57 -9.64
N LEU A 15 -25.43 -5.31 -9.33
CA LEU A 15 -25.84 -4.90 -7.98
C LEU A 15 -27.25 -5.42 -7.61
N THR A 16 -28.12 -5.66 -8.60
CA THR A 16 -29.52 -6.12 -8.39
C THR A 16 -29.60 -7.65 -8.29
N LEU A 17 -28.66 -8.40 -8.87
CA LEU A 17 -28.67 -9.87 -8.84
C LEU A 17 -28.22 -10.46 -7.50
N VAL A 18 -27.47 -9.74 -6.69
CA VAL A 18 -27.02 -10.18 -5.35
C VAL A 18 -28.17 -10.13 -4.33
N ILE A 19 -29.24 -9.37 -4.57
CA ILE A 19 -30.36 -9.20 -3.63
C ILE A 19 -31.55 -10.13 -3.93
N GLY A 20 -31.58 -10.80 -5.10
CA GLY A 20 -32.76 -11.53 -5.64
C GLY A 20 -32.75 -13.05 -5.45
N GLY A 21 -31.94 -13.67 -4.62
CA GLY A 21 -31.81 -15.14 -4.48
C GLY A 21 -32.75 -15.78 -3.47
N ALA A 22 -33.86 -16.27 -3.95
CA ALA A 22 -34.69 -17.42 -3.51
C ALA A 22 -34.84 -17.71 -1.99
N PHE A 23 -35.98 -17.38 -1.44
CA PHE A 23 -36.52 -18.02 -0.24
C PHE A 23 -36.79 -19.52 -0.50
N VAL A 24 -35.88 -20.37 -0.06
CA VAL A 24 -36.12 -21.81 0.09
C VAL A 24 -36.53 -22.04 1.55
N ASN A 25 -37.76 -22.48 1.77
CA ASN A 25 -38.26 -22.96 3.05
C ASN A 25 -37.42 -24.19 3.48
N SER A 26 -36.46 -24.01 4.36
CA SER A 26 -35.81 -25.09 5.07
C SER A 26 -36.14 -24.99 6.55
N ALA A 27 -36.45 -26.11 7.16
CA ALA A 27 -36.74 -26.25 8.57
C ALA A 27 -35.65 -25.55 9.41
N ALA A 28 -36.03 -24.77 10.40
CA ALA A 28 -35.20 -24.03 11.29
C ALA A 28 -34.19 -24.97 12.03
N SER A 29 -33.03 -25.17 11.43
CA SER A 29 -31.81 -25.56 12.14
C SER A 29 -31.40 -24.34 12.99
N ALA A 30 -30.84 -24.57 14.16
CA ALA A 30 -30.30 -23.47 14.98
C ALA A 30 -29.44 -22.59 14.08
N ALA A 31 -29.77 -21.29 14.02
CA ALA A 31 -29.03 -20.34 13.19
C ALA A 31 -27.55 -20.38 13.64
N ASP A 32 -26.63 -20.62 12.73
CA ASP A 32 -25.20 -20.48 13.02
C ASP A 32 -24.95 -19.05 13.51
N GLN A 33 -24.12 -18.91 14.52
CA GLN A 33 -23.75 -17.62 15.06
C GLN A 33 -22.48 -17.14 14.38
N LEU A 34 -22.34 -15.84 14.17
CA LEU A 34 -21.10 -15.23 13.73
C LEU A 34 -20.03 -15.38 14.82
N ASP A 35 -18.86 -15.82 14.43
CA ASP A 35 -17.74 -15.98 15.33
C ASP A 35 -17.34 -14.64 15.96
N GLU A 36 -16.90 -14.70 17.21
CA GLU A 36 -16.30 -13.57 17.89
C GLU A 36 -14.92 -13.27 17.27
N VAL A 37 -14.70 -12.03 16.86
CA VAL A 37 -13.41 -11.62 16.27
C VAL A 37 -12.59 -10.89 17.34
N ILE A 38 -11.47 -11.45 17.70
CA ILE A 38 -10.52 -10.83 18.64
C ILE A 38 -9.49 -10.02 17.84
N VAL A 39 -9.21 -8.81 18.32
CA VAL A 39 -8.22 -7.90 17.72
C VAL A 39 -7.31 -7.31 18.79
N SER A 40 -6.05 -7.06 18.45
CA SER A 40 -5.08 -6.41 19.35
C SER A 40 -4.94 -4.90 19.05
N ALA A 41 -6.08 -4.24 18.77
CA ALA A 41 -6.12 -2.85 18.30
C ALA A 41 -5.65 -1.81 19.33
N ARG A 42 -5.80 -2.09 20.62
CA ARG A 42 -5.35 -1.21 21.73
C ARG A 42 -4.18 -1.80 22.49
N LYS A 43 -3.32 -2.58 21.81
CA LYS A 43 -2.20 -3.32 22.41
C LYS A 43 -2.65 -4.32 23.49
N ARG A 44 -3.90 -4.79 23.37
CA ARG A 44 -4.59 -5.81 24.18
C ARG A 44 -5.51 -6.61 23.27
N ASP A 45 -5.76 -7.86 23.64
CA ASP A 45 -6.72 -8.70 22.95
C ASP A 45 -8.14 -8.33 23.42
N GLU A 46 -8.96 -7.87 22.50
CA GLU A 46 -10.31 -7.37 22.75
C GLU A 46 -11.26 -7.82 21.64
N ASN A 47 -12.54 -7.99 21.98
CA ASN A 47 -13.58 -8.25 20.99
C ASN A 47 -13.74 -7.03 20.06
N LEU A 48 -13.66 -7.24 18.75
CA LEU A 48 -13.80 -6.18 17.72
C LEU A 48 -15.07 -5.34 17.92
N GLN A 49 -16.18 -5.98 18.33
CA GLN A 49 -17.46 -5.29 18.52
C GLN A 49 -17.48 -4.42 19.79
N GLN A 50 -16.50 -4.57 20.68
CA GLN A 50 -16.38 -3.76 21.91
C GLN A 50 -15.30 -2.68 21.82
N VAL A 51 -14.56 -2.62 20.71
CA VAL A 51 -13.51 -1.59 20.50
C VAL A 51 -14.12 -0.36 19.84
N PRO A 52 -14.09 0.85 20.47
CA PRO A 52 -14.71 2.07 19.96
C PRO A 52 -13.83 2.78 18.91
N ILE A 53 -13.51 2.08 17.82
CA ILE A 53 -12.68 2.55 16.70
C ILE A 53 -13.20 1.86 15.43
N SER A 54 -13.15 2.53 14.27
CA SER A 54 -13.42 1.90 12.98
C SER A 54 -12.29 0.91 12.62
N ILE A 55 -12.60 -0.38 12.57
CA ILE A 55 -11.64 -1.48 12.38
C ILE A 55 -12.21 -2.54 11.44
N VAL A 56 -11.41 -2.98 10.46
CA VAL A 56 -11.62 -4.21 9.70
C VAL A 56 -10.60 -5.25 10.14
N ALA A 57 -11.05 -6.47 10.38
CA ALA A 57 -10.17 -7.60 10.68
C ALA A 57 -10.47 -8.76 9.71
N LEU A 58 -9.46 -9.20 8.99
CA LEU A 58 -9.51 -10.31 8.05
C LEU A 58 -8.63 -11.44 8.62
N ASP A 59 -9.26 -12.54 9.00
CA ASP A 59 -8.54 -13.68 9.57
C ASP A 59 -7.84 -14.53 8.50
N GLY A 60 -6.95 -15.43 8.93
CA GLY A 60 -6.21 -16.31 8.04
C GLY A 60 -7.10 -17.30 7.28
N GLU A 61 -8.30 -17.60 7.78
CA GLU A 61 -9.27 -18.44 7.08
C GLU A 61 -9.92 -17.64 5.93
N TRP A 62 -10.26 -16.37 6.17
CA TRP A 62 -10.73 -15.47 5.12
C TRP A 62 -9.68 -15.31 4.03
N LEU A 63 -8.42 -15.04 4.39
CA LEU A 63 -7.30 -14.93 3.44
C LEU A 63 -7.18 -16.18 2.56
N SER A 64 -7.26 -17.35 3.20
CA SER A 64 -7.19 -18.63 2.50
C SER A 64 -8.39 -18.85 1.55
N ARG A 65 -9.61 -18.63 2.03
CA ARG A 65 -10.84 -18.79 1.22
C ARG A 65 -10.91 -17.79 0.07
N SER A 66 -10.38 -16.58 0.24
CA SER A 66 -10.35 -15.54 -0.80
C SER A 66 -9.16 -15.67 -1.74
N HIS A 67 -8.28 -16.66 -1.52
CA HIS A 67 -6.97 -16.74 -2.20
C HIS A 67 -6.20 -15.42 -2.16
N ALA A 68 -6.34 -14.67 -1.05
CA ALA A 68 -5.64 -13.42 -0.83
C ALA A 68 -4.20 -13.71 -0.38
N HIS A 69 -3.27 -13.55 -1.29
CA HIS A 69 -1.87 -13.88 -1.09
C HIS A 69 -0.97 -12.66 -0.94
N LEU A 70 -1.42 -11.52 -1.45
CA LEU A 70 -0.71 -10.25 -1.44
C LEU A 70 -1.54 -9.16 -0.73
N MET A 71 -0.88 -8.11 -0.29
CA MET A 71 -1.58 -6.93 0.25
C MET A 71 -2.50 -6.26 -0.77
N SER A 72 -2.23 -6.38 -2.07
CA SER A 72 -3.13 -5.94 -3.14
C SER A 72 -4.49 -6.65 -3.10
N ASP A 73 -4.52 -7.94 -2.75
CA ASP A 73 -5.76 -8.71 -2.62
C ASP A 73 -6.58 -8.23 -1.41
N VAL A 74 -5.91 -7.95 -0.29
CA VAL A 74 -6.54 -7.38 0.93
C VAL A 74 -7.17 -6.02 0.64
N VAL A 75 -6.44 -5.14 -0.05
CA VAL A 75 -6.89 -3.78 -0.39
C VAL A 75 -8.12 -3.76 -1.30
N GLN A 76 -8.29 -4.77 -2.15
CA GLN A 76 -9.50 -4.88 -2.96
C GLN A 76 -10.76 -5.14 -2.12
N SER A 77 -10.62 -5.82 -0.99
CA SER A 77 -11.73 -6.23 -0.13
C SER A 77 -12.04 -5.26 1.02
N VAL A 78 -11.17 -4.27 1.26
CA VAL A 78 -11.33 -3.27 2.33
C VAL A 78 -11.63 -1.90 1.71
N PRO A 79 -12.89 -1.45 1.68
CA PRO A 79 -13.24 -0.11 1.19
C PRO A 79 -12.50 0.99 1.98
N ASN A 80 -12.21 2.10 1.30
CA ASN A 80 -11.40 3.22 1.81
C ASN A 80 -9.93 2.88 2.09
N LEU A 81 -9.47 1.66 1.85
CA LEU A 81 -8.05 1.31 1.78
C LEU A 81 -7.62 1.25 0.31
N GLN A 82 -6.56 1.94 -0.04
CA GLN A 82 -5.99 1.93 -1.38
C GLN A 82 -4.51 1.53 -1.30
N LEU A 83 -4.05 0.88 -2.35
CA LEU A 83 -2.64 0.59 -2.60
C LEU A 83 -2.28 1.21 -3.95
N GLN A 84 -1.33 2.11 -3.94
CA GLN A 84 -0.64 2.55 -5.14
C GLN A 84 0.68 1.78 -5.21
N PHE A 85 0.83 0.99 -6.25
CA PHE A 85 1.99 0.15 -6.47
C PHE A 85 2.51 0.34 -7.89
N LEU A 86 3.70 0.86 -8.01
CA LEU A 86 4.47 0.85 -9.26
C LEU A 86 5.62 -0.16 -9.15
N ASN A 87 6.31 -0.13 -8.03
CA ASN A 87 7.38 -1.04 -7.64
C ASN A 87 7.52 -1.02 -6.11
N PRO A 88 8.31 -1.91 -5.49
CA PRO A 88 8.48 -1.95 -4.02
C PRO A 88 8.90 -0.61 -3.39
N ARG A 89 9.76 0.20 -4.04
CA ARG A 89 10.14 1.53 -3.55
C ARG A 89 8.99 2.54 -3.63
N GLN A 90 8.20 2.47 -4.70
CA GLN A 90 7.06 3.35 -4.99
C GLN A 90 5.75 2.68 -4.63
N THR A 91 5.70 2.13 -3.41
CA THR A 91 4.50 1.51 -2.82
C THR A 91 3.95 2.43 -1.75
N SER A 92 2.65 2.73 -1.78
CA SER A 92 1.99 3.49 -0.73
C SER A 92 0.60 2.96 -0.42
N PHE A 93 0.25 3.03 0.88
CA PHE A 93 -1.11 2.79 1.35
C PHE A 93 -1.77 4.12 1.68
N SER A 94 -3.05 4.24 1.36
CA SER A 94 -3.87 5.35 1.84
C SER A 94 -5.17 4.81 2.46
N ILE A 95 -5.61 5.48 3.53
CA ILE A 95 -6.87 5.20 4.21
C ILE A 95 -7.72 6.47 4.16
N ARG A 96 -8.98 6.35 3.72
CA ARG A 96 -9.90 7.51 3.57
C ARG A 96 -9.31 8.61 2.66
N GLY A 97 -8.53 8.20 1.65
CA GLY A 97 -7.86 9.12 0.72
C GLY A 97 -6.66 9.89 1.30
N ILE A 98 -6.25 9.57 2.54
CA ILE A 98 -5.07 10.14 3.18
C ILE A 98 -3.94 9.14 3.11
N GLY A 99 -2.82 9.56 2.57
CA GLY A 99 -1.61 8.74 2.42
C GLY A 99 -0.98 8.99 1.07
N SER A 100 0.27 9.39 1.08
CA SER A 100 1.13 9.42 -0.09
C SER A 100 2.48 8.88 0.33
N ASN A 101 3.12 8.19 -0.57
CA ASN A 101 4.52 7.84 -0.42
C ASN A 101 5.21 8.30 -1.70
N PRO A 102 5.68 9.52 -1.74
CA PRO A 102 6.54 9.93 -2.83
C PRO A 102 7.78 9.03 -2.83
N ALA A 103 8.38 8.84 -3.99
CA ALA A 103 9.64 8.13 -4.11
C ALA A 103 10.79 8.95 -3.47
N SER A 104 10.69 9.17 -2.17
CA SER A 104 11.64 9.91 -1.34
C SER A 104 11.79 9.22 0.00
N GLU A 105 12.96 8.75 0.28
CA GLU A 105 13.27 7.96 1.47
C GLU A 105 13.36 8.82 2.74
N GLY A 106 13.49 10.11 2.61
CA GLY A 106 13.41 11.06 3.72
C GLY A 106 11.98 11.41 4.15
N LEU A 107 10.97 10.85 3.47
CA LEU A 107 9.57 10.99 3.84
C LEU A 107 9.01 9.66 4.36
N GLU A 108 8.28 9.72 5.46
CA GLU A 108 7.58 8.57 6.05
C GLU A 108 6.13 8.46 5.55
N THR A 109 5.47 7.33 5.81
CA THR A 109 4.09 7.08 5.39
C THR A 109 3.08 7.74 6.33
N SER A 110 1.82 7.95 5.87
CA SER A 110 0.71 8.38 6.73
C SER A 110 -0.10 7.20 7.28
N VAL A 111 0.15 5.99 6.77
CA VAL A 111 -0.41 4.72 7.27
C VAL A 111 0.70 3.93 7.95
N GLY A 112 0.57 3.69 9.25
CA GLY A 112 1.53 2.87 10.01
C GLY A 112 1.41 1.40 9.64
N LEU A 113 2.53 0.73 9.43
CA LEU A 113 2.59 -0.67 9.03
C LEU A 113 3.26 -1.49 10.13
N TYR A 114 2.65 -2.63 10.50
CA TYR A 114 3.14 -3.47 11.59
C TYR A 114 3.10 -4.95 11.22
N LEU A 115 4.16 -5.67 11.55
CA LEU A 115 4.22 -7.14 11.47
C LEU A 115 4.58 -7.69 12.86
N ASP A 116 3.69 -8.49 13.44
CA ASP A 116 3.82 -9.00 14.82
C ASP A 116 4.16 -7.89 15.85
N GLY A 117 3.53 -6.71 15.70
CA GLY A 117 3.75 -5.54 16.56
C GLY A 117 4.99 -4.71 16.22
N VAL A 118 5.90 -5.20 15.36
CA VAL A 118 7.10 -4.50 14.91
C VAL A 118 6.72 -3.47 13.83
N TYR A 119 7.11 -2.21 14.03
CA TYR A 119 6.93 -1.16 13.04
C TYR A 119 7.74 -1.42 11.76
N ILE A 120 7.11 -1.30 10.62
CA ILE A 120 7.69 -1.46 9.28
C ILE A 120 7.78 -0.08 8.62
N SER A 121 8.98 0.42 8.46
CA SER A 121 9.21 1.80 8.00
C SER A 121 8.97 2.01 6.51
N ARG A 122 9.07 0.97 5.69
CA ARG A 122 8.92 1.04 4.23
C ARG A 122 7.81 0.12 3.75
N PRO A 123 6.79 0.64 3.01
CA PRO A 123 5.71 -0.19 2.48
C PRO A 123 6.18 -1.34 1.59
N GLY A 124 7.29 -1.15 0.88
CA GLY A 124 7.92 -2.19 0.07
C GLY A 124 8.32 -3.45 0.81
N MET A 125 8.52 -3.37 2.12
CA MET A 125 8.79 -4.54 2.98
C MET A 125 7.58 -5.47 3.13
N LEU A 126 6.37 -5.00 2.79
CA LEU A 126 5.11 -5.77 2.83
C LEU A 126 4.63 -6.21 1.43
N THR A 127 5.46 -6.13 0.41
CA THR A 127 5.13 -6.60 -0.95
C THR A 127 5.33 -8.10 -1.15
N SER A 128 5.87 -8.81 -0.16
CA SER A 128 6.02 -10.26 -0.14
C SER A 128 4.68 -10.97 0.05
N GLU A 129 4.71 -12.31 -0.02
CA GLU A 129 3.53 -13.15 0.22
C GLU A 129 3.02 -13.04 1.67
N LEU A 130 1.71 -13.02 1.82
CA LEU A 130 1.02 -13.16 3.11
C LEU A 130 0.98 -14.65 3.49
N ASP A 131 2.11 -15.17 3.97
CA ASP A 131 2.23 -16.57 4.35
C ASP A 131 2.09 -16.76 5.87
N ASP A 132 1.33 -17.77 6.27
CA ASP A 132 1.10 -18.17 7.65
C ASP A 132 0.55 -17.05 8.54
N ILE A 133 -0.38 -16.27 7.98
CA ILE A 133 -1.01 -15.14 8.65
C ILE A 133 -2.18 -15.62 9.52
N GLU A 134 -2.26 -15.11 10.75
CA GLU A 134 -3.40 -15.26 11.64
C GLU A 134 -4.47 -14.22 11.34
N GLN A 135 -4.04 -12.95 11.17
CA GLN A 135 -4.98 -11.84 10.97
C GLN A 135 -4.29 -10.65 10.29
N VAL A 136 -5.03 -9.96 9.42
CA VAL A 136 -4.73 -8.61 8.94
C VAL A 136 -5.78 -7.66 9.52
N THR A 137 -5.35 -6.67 10.27
CA THR A 137 -6.23 -5.66 10.90
C THR A 137 -5.94 -4.30 10.29
N VAL A 138 -6.99 -3.61 9.84
CA VAL A 138 -6.91 -2.24 9.32
C VAL A 138 -7.67 -1.32 10.28
N LEU A 139 -6.93 -0.41 10.92
CA LEU A 139 -7.46 0.62 11.81
C LEU A 139 -7.56 1.92 11.04
N ARG A 140 -8.74 2.49 10.97
CA ARG A 140 -8.99 3.74 10.23
C ARG A 140 -8.96 4.95 11.17
N GLY A 141 -8.54 6.10 10.64
CA GLY A 141 -8.32 7.32 11.40
C GLY A 141 -7.03 7.32 12.22
N PRO A 142 -6.63 8.47 12.80
CA PRO A 142 -5.34 8.61 13.46
C PRO A 142 -5.15 7.66 14.65
N GLN A 143 -4.03 6.90 14.63
CA GLN A 143 -3.66 5.91 15.65
C GLN A 143 -2.40 6.33 16.44
N GLY A 144 -2.09 7.63 16.47
CA GLY A 144 -0.83 8.16 16.99
C GLY A 144 -0.54 7.84 18.44
N THR A 145 -1.55 7.57 19.28
CA THR A 145 -1.40 7.34 20.71
C THR A 145 -0.64 6.05 21.03
N LEU A 146 -1.11 4.91 20.55
CA LEU A 146 -0.54 3.58 20.85
C LEU A 146 0.36 3.04 19.75
N PHE A 147 0.08 3.37 18.51
CA PHE A 147 0.89 2.93 17.36
C PHE A 147 2.03 3.92 17.04
N GLY A 148 1.84 5.20 17.34
CA GLY A 148 2.90 6.19 17.25
C GLY A 148 2.84 7.09 16.03
N LYS A 149 3.96 7.73 15.72
CA LYS A 149 4.08 8.62 14.57
C LYS A 149 3.76 7.88 13.27
N ASN A 150 3.46 8.65 12.21
CA ASN A 150 3.23 8.09 10.87
C ASN A 150 1.96 7.23 10.76
N THR A 151 0.97 7.52 11.62
CA THR A 151 -0.34 6.87 11.63
C THR A 151 -1.46 7.92 11.54
N THR A 152 -1.25 8.98 10.77
CA THR A 152 -2.21 10.09 10.61
C THR A 152 -3.47 9.66 9.87
N ALA A 153 -3.37 8.68 8.97
CA ALA A 153 -4.49 8.11 8.25
C ALA A 153 -5.05 6.84 8.91
N GLY A 154 -4.20 6.08 9.60
CA GLY A 154 -4.54 4.81 10.21
C GLY A 154 -3.35 3.88 10.35
N ALA A 155 -3.63 2.59 10.60
CA ALA A 155 -2.60 1.56 10.71
C ALA A 155 -3.07 0.24 10.10
N ILE A 156 -2.12 -0.52 9.53
CA ILE A 156 -2.29 -1.91 9.08
C ILE A 156 -1.41 -2.77 9.97
N SER A 157 -2.02 -3.73 10.68
CA SER A 157 -1.33 -4.67 11.55
C SER A 157 -1.52 -6.09 11.02
N ILE A 158 -0.40 -6.76 10.72
CA ILE A 158 -0.36 -8.15 10.29
C ILE A 158 0.16 -8.98 11.45
N THR A 159 -0.62 -9.98 11.87
CA THR A 159 -0.23 -10.92 12.91
C THR A 159 -0.03 -12.29 12.30
N THR A 160 1.08 -12.93 12.59
CA THR A 160 1.40 -14.28 12.13
C THR A 160 0.97 -15.33 13.15
N ARG A 161 0.66 -16.55 12.68
CA ARG A 161 0.27 -17.65 13.57
C ARG A 161 1.39 -17.99 14.54
N ARG A 162 1.02 -18.19 15.79
CA ARG A 162 1.97 -18.56 16.86
C ARG A 162 2.34 -20.05 16.81
N PRO A 163 3.51 -20.44 17.35
CA PRO A 163 3.85 -21.85 17.59
C PRO A 163 2.80 -22.55 18.47
N GLU A 164 2.46 -23.79 18.11
CA GLU A 164 1.47 -24.60 18.82
C GLU A 164 2.15 -25.79 19.54
N ARG A 165 1.57 -26.21 20.65
CA ARG A 165 2.04 -27.40 21.39
C ARG A 165 1.51 -28.72 20.83
N ARG A 166 0.71 -28.66 19.80
CA ARG A 166 0.23 -29.82 19.05
C ARG A 166 0.88 -29.81 17.67
N PHE A 167 1.36 -30.99 17.23
CA PHE A 167 1.90 -31.11 15.89
C PHE A 167 0.79 -30.86 14.86
N ASN A 168 1.09 -29.98 13.91
CA ASN A 168 0.23 -29.68 12.77
C ASN A 168 1.15 -29.37 11.58
N ALA A 169 0.78 -29.88 10.40
CA ALA A 169 1.47 -29.59 9.16
C ALA A 169 0.45 -29.30 8.06
N THR A 170 0.68 -28.23 7.31
CA THR A 170 -0.15 -27.85 6.16
C THR A 170 0.76 -27.64 4.96
N ALA A 171 0.41 -28.23 3.82
CA ALA A 171 1.04 -27.95 2.54
C ALA A 171 -0.01 -27.49 1.54
N GLU A 172 0.34 -26.53 0.70
CA GLU A 172 -0.54 -25.98 -0.33
C GLU A 172 0.24 -25.88 -1.64
N LEU A 173 -0.39 -26.34 -2.73
CA LEU A 173 0.13 -26.21 -4.09
C LEU A 173 -0.95 -25.57 -4.98
N THR A 174 -0.61 -24.49 -5.64
CA THR A 174 -1.48 -23.78 -6.60
C THR A 174 -0.83 -23.80 -7.98
N ALA A 175 -1.64 -24.05 -9.00
CA ALA A 175 -1.27 -23.89 -10.41
C ALA A 175 -2.37 -23.10 -11.14
N GLY A 176 -1.98 -22.30 -12.12
CA GLY A 176 -2.94 -21.45 -12.86
C GLY A 176 -2.36 -20.87 -14.15
N ASP A 177 -3.11 -19.93 -14.74
CA ASP A 177 -2.72 -19.23 -15.96
C ASP A 177 -1.38 -18.48 -15.79
N TYR A 178 -0.70 -18.21 -16.89
CA TYR A 178 0.63 -17.60 -16.94
C TYR A 178 1.67 -18.45 -16.20
N ASP A 179 1.58 -19.77 -16.32
CA ASP A 179 2.46 -20.73 -15.65
C ASP A 179 2.61 -20.50 -14.15
N LEU A 180 1.52 -20.03 -13.51
CA LEU A 180 1.50 -19.80 -12.07
C LEU A 180 1.76 -21.12 -11.33
N VAL A 181 2.80 -21.11 -10.52
CA VAL A 181 3.08 -22.14 -9.50
C VAL A 181 3.30 -21.45 -8.16
N ARG A 182 2.51 -21.81 -7.15
CA ARG A 182 2.72 -21.39 -5.77
C ARG A 182 2.74 -22.58 -4.86
N ALA A 183 3.78 -22.71 -4.04
CA ALA A 183 3.92 -23.73 -3.03
C ALA A 183 4.09 -23.11 -1.65
N ARG A 184 3.39 -23.63 -0.64
CA ARG A 184 3.49 -23.20 0.76
C ARG A 184 3.56 -24.42 1.66
N ALA A 185 4.33 -24.31 2.75
CA ALA A 185 4.41 -25.36 3.77
C ALA A 185 4.53 -24.69 5.15
N ASN A 186 3.65 -25.10 6.07
CA ASN A 186 3.60 -24.60 7.42
C ASN A 186 3.60 -25.78 8.39
N LEU A 187 4.56 -25.79 9.32
CA LEU A 187 4.73 -26.84 10.30
C LEU A 187 4.86 -26.23 11.69
N THR A 188 4.21 -26.83 12.67
CA THR A 188 4.31 -26.43 14.08
C THR A 188 4.28 -27.65 14.98
N GLY A 189 4.84 -27.53 16.18
CA GLY A 189 4.79 -28.61 17.16
C GLY A 189 5.53 -28.32 18.45
N PRO A 190 5.43 -29.22 19.44
CA PRO A 190 6.13 -29.09 20.70
C PRO A 190 7.63 -29.41 20.55
N LEU A 191 8.44 -28.74 21.38
CA LEU A 191 9.84 -29.04 21.61
C LEU A 191 10.05 -29.21 23.13
N GLY A 192 9.64 -30.36 23.65
CA GLY A 192 9.59 -30.65 25.10
C GLY A 192 8.39 -29.97 25.81
N ALA A 193 8.50 -29.81 27.13
CA ALA A 193 7.37 -29.40 27.97
C ALA A 193 7.03 -27.90 27.89
N SER A 194 8.00 -27.02 27.63
CA SER A 194 7.85 -25.57 27.70
C SER A 194 8.11 -24.85 26.39
N TRP A 195 8.59 -25.53 25.38
CA TRP A 195 8.91 -24.94 24.08
C TRP A 195 7.98 -25.46 23.01
N SER A 196 7.67 -24.61 22.07
CA SER A 196 7.03 -24.94 20.80
C SER A 196 7.72 -24.20 19.66
N TRP A 197 7.62 -24.74 18.45
CA TRP A 197 8.23 -24.17 17.26
C TRP A 197 7.23 -24.08 16.12
N ARG A 198 7.46 -23.16 15.20
CA ARG A 198 6.73 -23.04 13.95
C ARG A 198 7.67 -22.63 12.82
N VAL A 199 7.51 -23.25 11.65
CA VAL A 199 8.24 -22.91 10.44
C VAL A 199 7.24 -22.79 9.31
N ALA A 200 7.33 -21.70 8.57
CA ALA A 200 6.56 -21.44 7.37
C ALA A 200 7.53 -21.16 6.22
N ALA A 201 7.22 -21.65 5.03
CA ALA A 201 8.00 -21.39 3.82
C ALA A 201 7.07 -21.28 2.60
N PHE A 202 7.43 -20.44 1.66
CA PHE A 202 6.70 -20.27 0.42
C PHE A 202 7.63 -20.07 -0.78
N HIS A 203 7.11 -20.44 -1.94
CA HIS A 203 7.60 -20.05 -3.26
C HIS A 203 6.41 -19.71 -4.14
N ALA A 204 6.48 -18.63 -4.91
CA ALA A 204 5.47 -18.20 -5.88
C ALA A 204 6.17 -17.73 -7.15
N GLY A 205 5.91 -18.39 -8.26
CA GLY A 205 6.36 -18.01 -9.59
C GLY A 205 5.18 -17.86 -10.55
N ARG A 206 5.23 -16.87 -11.43
CA ARG A 206 4.25 -16.64 -12.49
C ARG A 206 4.92 -15.86 -13.62
N ASP A 207 4.66 -16.24 -14.85
CA ASP A 207 5.08 -15.48 -16.02
C ASP A 207 4.45 -14.09 -16.05
N GLY A 208 5.06 -13.19 -16.81
CA GLY A 208 4.57 -11.84 -16.98
C GLY A 208 3.24 -11.76 -17.72
N THR A 209 2.54 -10.64 -17.58
CA THR A 209 1.26 -10.36 -18.23
C THR A 209 1.37 -9.29 -19.31
N ILE A 210 2.58 -8.82 -19.61
CA ILE A 210 2.87 -7.83 -20.65
C ILE A 210 3.96 -8.38 -21.56
N ASP A 211 3.66 -8.47 -22.85
CA ASP A 211 4.60 -8.90 -23.88
C ASP A 211 5.58 -7.77 -24.20
N SER A 212 6.86 -8.07 -24.24
CA SER A 212 7.88 -7.18 -24.78
C SER A 212 8.28 -7.61 -26.19
N THR A 213 8.64 -6.66 -27.03
CA THR A 213 9.04 -6.92 -28.43
C THR A 213 10.34 -7.73 -28.55
N ASP A 214 11.15 -7.79 -27.49
CA ASP A 214 12.34 -8.66 -27.42
C ASP A 214 12.00 -10.12 -27.09
N GLY A 215 10.72 -10.44 -26.87
CA GLY A 215 10.22 -11.77 -26.53
C GLY A 215 10.19 -12.07 -25.04
N SER A 216 10.56 -11.13 -24.18
CA SER A 216 10.39 -11.27 -22.71
C SER A 216 8.94 -11.01 -22.30
N MET A 217 8.55 -11.61 -21.16
CA MET A 217 7.25 -11.41 -20.51
C MET A 217 7.47 -10.59 -19.24
N LEU A 218 6.89 -9.39 -19.18
CA LEU A 218 7.09 -8.46 -18.07
C LEU A 218 5.93 -8.48 -17.05
N ASN A 219 6.18 -8.00 -15.84
CA ASN A 219 5.28 -8.05 -14.68
C ASN A 219 5.00 -9.49 -14.20
N GLY A 220 6.02 -10.34 -14.29
CA GLY A 220 6.05 -11.66 -13.67
C GLY A 220 6.21 -11.63 -12.15
N LEU A 221 6.13 -12.78 -11.51
CA LEU A 221 6.37 -12.97 -10.08
C LEU A 221 7.46 -14.04 -9.91
N ASP A 222 8.42 -13.79 -9.03
CA ASP A 222 9.33 -14.78 -8.47
C ASP A 222 9.63 -14.39 -7.02
N LYS A 223 8.93 -15.04 -6.09
CA LYS A 223 9.01 -14.76 -4.66
C LYS A 223 9.30 -16.02 -3.88
N THR A 224 10.27 -15.96 -3.01
CA THR A 224 10.63 -17.08 -2.11
C THR A 224 10.92 -16.52 -0.73
N GLY A 225 10.45 -17.21 0.29
CA GLY A 225 10.71 -16.79 1.66
C GLY A 225 10.24 -17.79 2.71
N GLY A 226 10.41 -17.39 3.95
CA GLY A 226 9.95 -18.17 5.08
C GLY A 226 10.15 -17.48 6.41
N ARG A 227 9.58 -18.10 7.43
CA ARG A 227 9.62 -17.64 8.82
C ARG A 227 9.84 -18.81 9.74
N ALA A 228 10.73 -18.62 10.72
CA ALA A 228 10.94 -19.57 11.81
C ALA A 228 10.61 -18.87 13.13
N GLN A 229 9.91 -19.59 14.01
CA GLN A 229 9.51 -19.09 15.32
C GLN A 229 9.82 -20.14 16.39
N LEU A 230 10.23 -19.65 17.55
CA LEU A 230 10.46 -20.46 18.74
C LEU A 230 9.77 -19.76 19.90
N MET A 231 8.91 -20.46 20.62
CA MET A 231 8.15 -19.94 21.76
C MET A 231 8.45 -20.75 23.00
N PHE A 232 8.79 -20.04 24.08
CA PHE A 232 8.94 -20.56 25.42
C PHE A 232 7.78 -20.09 26.28
N GLU A 233 7.18 -21.00 27.04
CA GLU A 233 6.10 -20.69 28.00
C GLU A 233 6.43 -21.32 29.36
N SER A 234 6.48 -20.48 30.41
CA SER A 234 6.66 -20.91 31.79
C SER A 234 5.36 -20.72 32.56
N GLY A 235 4.47 -21.71 32.43
CA GLY A 235 3.09 -21.62 32.94
C GLY A 235 2.36 -20.43 32.32
N GLU A 236 1.47 -19.79 33.10
CA GLU A 236 0.74 -18.60 32.66
C GLU A 236 1.48 -17.28 32.94
N LYS A 237 2.66 -17.33 33.57
CA LYS A 237 3.34 -16.13 34.09
C LYS A 237 4.29 -15.47 33.13
N PHE A 238 4.88 -16.25 32.20
CA PHE A 238 5.91 -15.73 31.31
C PHE A 238 5.88 -16.47 29.99
N ASP A 239 5.92 -15.74 28.91
CA ASP A 239 6.19 -16.25 27.57
C ASP A 239 7.24 -15.41 26.85
N LEU A 240 8.00 -16.09 25.97
CA LEU A 240 9.05 -15.52 25.16
C LEU A 240 8.94 -16.08 23.75
N ARG A 241 8.82 -15.21 22.74
CA ARG A 241 8.72 -15.58 21.33
C ARG A 241 9.88 -14.99 20.56
N PHE A 242 10.61 -15.83 19.86
CA PHE A 242 11.64 -15.46 18.87
C PHE A 242 11.07 -15.62 17.48
N ILE A 243 11.30 -14.67 16.60
CA ILE A 243 10.89 -14.71 15.21
C ILE A 243 12.09 -14.35 14.34
N ALA A 244 12.35 -15.15 13.31
CA ALA A 244 13.28 -14.85 12.23
C ALA A 244 12.53 -15.01 10.90
N ASP A 245 12.61 -14.04 10.02
CA ASP A 245 11.99 -14.10 8.70
C ASP A 245 12.94 -13.61 7.60
N TYR A 246 12.75 -14.19 6.42
CA TYR A 246 13.49 -13.89 5.21
C TYR A 246 12.56 -13.97 4.00
N ALA A 247 12.62 -13.01 3.10
CA ALA A 247 11.96 -13.06 1.81
C ALA A 247 12.83 -12.41 0.73
N ARG A 248 12.87 -13.04 -0.43
CA ARG A 248 13.51 -12.52 -1.64
C ARG A 248 12.48 -12.50 -2.77
N GLN A 249 12.52 -11.43 -3.56
CA GLN A 249 11.75 -11.30 -4.78
C GLN A 249 12.73 -10.96 -5.92
N HIS A 250 12.55 -11.60 -7.06
CA HIS A 250 13.30 -11.31 -8.28
C HIS A 250 12.28 -11.27 -9.42
N GLU A 251 11.87 -10.10 -9.83
CA GLU A 251 10.71 -9.90 -10.69
C GLU A 251 11.04 -8.92 -11.81
N ASP A 252 10.31 -9.02 -12.90
CA ASP A 252 10.33 -8.06 -14.00
C ASP A 252 9.19 -7.03 -13.86
N THR A 253 8.86 -6.67 -12.60
CA THR A 253 7.75 -5.78 -12.27
C THR A 253 8.07 -4.30 -12.52
N GLY A 254 7.02 -3.47 -12.61
CA GLY A 254 7.12 -2.04 -12.84
C GLY A 254 7.10 -1.65 -14.30
N ALA A 255 6.91 -2.59 -15.23
CA ALA A 255 6.67 -2.26 -16.63
C ALA A 255 5.34 -1.51 -16.77
N GLN A 256 5.39 -0.39 -17.48
CA GLN A 256 4.23 0.41 -17.82
C GLN A 256 4.01 0.38 -19.32
N VAL A 257 2.75 0.48 -19.74
CA VAL A 257 2.37 0.55 -21.15
C VAL A 257 2.12 1.99 -21.58
N LEU A 258 2.27 2.27 -22.89
CA LEU A 258 1.90 3.56 -23.47
C LEU A 258 0.38 3.68 -23.47
N VAL A 259 -0.16 4.73 -22.85
CA VAL A 259 -1.62 4.93 -22.68
C VAL A 259 -2.17 5.89 -23.72
N GLU A 260 -1.60 7.07 -23.81
CA GLU A 260 -2.03 8.10 -24.74
C GLU A 260 -0.92 9.12 -25.01
N PRO A 261 -0.88 9.74 -26.20
CA PRO A 261 0.01 10.85 -26.45
C PRO A 261 -0.50 12.10 -25.74
N GLY A 262 0.36 12.78 -25.01
CA GLY A 262 0.00 14.04 -24.32
C GLY A 262 -0.05 15.24 -25.26
N LEU A 263 -1.00 15.26 -26.17
CA LEU A 263 -1.01 16.21 -27.29
C LEU A 263 -1.58 17.59 -26.99
N VAL A 264 -2.52 17.69 -26.04
CA VAL A 264 -3.33 18.89 -25.83
C VAL A 264 -2.89 19.66 -24.58
N LEU A 265 -2.76 20.98 -24.70
CA LEU A 265 -2.50 21.90 -23.58
C LEU A 265 -3.82 22.43 -22.99
N ALA A 266 -3.74 23.11 -21.84
CA ALA A 266 -4.90 23.63 -21.12
C ALA A 266 -5.67 24.73 -21.90
N ASP A 267 -5.04 25.38 -22.85
CA ASP A 267 -5.64 26.35 -23.78
C ASP A 267 -6.19 25.70 -25.04
N GLU A 268 -6.32 24.37 -25.07
CA GLU A 268 -6.78 23.56 -26.20
C GLU A 268 -5.80 23.57 -27.41
N THR A 269 -4.65 24.21 -27.30
CA THR A 269 -3.63 24.19 -28.36
C THR A 269 -2.90 22.84 -28.38
N HIS A 270 -2.42 22.48 -29.57
CA HIS A 270 -1.64 21.27 -29.76
C HIS A 270 -0.19 21.48 -29.32
N ARG A 271 0.36 20.50 -28.58
CA ARG A 271 1.76 20.53 -28.13
C ARG A 271 2.72 20.49 -29.33
N PRO A 272 3.55 21.52 -29.54
CA PRO A 272 4.29 21.64 -30.81
C PRO A 272 5.44 20.64 -30.95
N ASN A 273 5.96 20.09 -29.87
CA ASN A 273 7.04 19.09 -29.87
C ASN A 273 6.55 17.83 -29.14
N ASP A 274 5.48 17.27 -29.64
CA ASP A 274 4.84 16.08 -29.09
C ASP A 274 5.66 14.82 -29.33
N VAL A 275 5.19 13.68 -28.83
CA VAL A 275 5.87 12.38 -28.94
C VAL A 275 6.02 11.94 -30.41
N TYR A 276 5.05 12.23 -31.28
CA TYR A 276 5.12 11.85 -32.68
C TYR A 276 6.20 12.65 -33.44
N VAL A 277 6.26 13.98 -33.20
CA VAL A 277 7.31 14.84 -33.78
C VAL A 277 8.70 14.40 -33.32
N ARG A 278 8.83 13.97 -32.06
CA ARG A 278 10.10 13.50 -31.48
C ARG A 278 10.51 12.15 -32.07
N SER A 279 9.60 11.17 -32.07
CA SER A 279 9.85 9.80 -32.50
C SER A 279 10.08 9.69 -34.00
N ALA A 280 9.43 10.54 -34.82
CA ALA A 280 9.61 10.59 -36.26
C ALA A 280 11.06 10.90 -36.68
N ARG A 281 11.84 11.55 -35.80
CA ARG A 281 13.30 11.80 -36.05
C ARG A 281 14.11 10.51 -36.15
N PHE A 282 13.60 9.43 -35.57
CA PHE A 282 14.22 8.10 -35.54
C PHE A 282 13.50 7.08 -36.42
N GLY A 283 12.53 7.54 -37.24
CA GLY A 283 11.73 6.65 -38.07
C GLY A 283 10.78 5.74 -37.32
N PHE A 284 10.45 6.09 -36.08
CA PHE A 284 9.57 5.35 -35.20
C PHE A 284 8.25 6.09 -34.94
N THR A 285 7.16 5.35 -34.88
CA THR A 285 5.84 5.88 -34.50
C THR A 285 5.30 5.07 -33.30
N PRO A 286 5.16 5.68 -32.11
CA PRO A 286 4.64 4.96 -30.94
C PRO A 286 3.17 4.63 -31.11
N GLU A 287 2.78 3.45 -30.65
CA GLU A 287 1.40 2.96 -30.61
C GLU A 287 0.84 3.09 -29.21
N PHE A 288 -0.40 3.58 -29.10
CA PHE A 288 -1.08 3.81 -27.82
C PHE A 288 -2.29 2.87 -27.67
N GLU A 289 -2.02 1.59 -27.52
CA GLU A 289 -3.01 0.53 -27.31
C GLU A 289 -2.73 -0.19 -25.97
N PRO A 290 -2.99 0.47 -24.81
CA PRO A 290 -2.53 -0.03 -23.52
C PRO A 290 -3.03 -1.45 -23.20
N PHE A 291 -4.25 -1.80 -23.62
CA PHE A 291 -4.85 -3.10 -23.33
C PHE A 291 -4.46 -4.20 -24.31
N ALA A 292 -3.67 -3.89 -25.33
CA ALA A 292 -2.93 -4.90 -26.10
C ALA A 292 -1.86 -5.60 -25.25
N ARG A 293 -1.54 -5.06 -24.05
CA ARG A 293 -0.55 -5.59 -23.10
C ARG A 293 0.80 -5.83 -23.77
N ARG A 294 1.24 -4.86 -24.53
CA ARG A 294 2.52 -4.88 -25.24
C ARG A 294 3.32 -3.63 -24.92
N VAL A 295 4.63 -3.79 -24.81
CA VAL A 295 5.57 -2.70 -24.63
C VAL A 295 6.82 -2.96 -25.49
N ASP A 296 7.45 -1.89 -25.95
CA ASP A 296 8.71 -1.94 -26.66
C ASP A 296 9.76 -1.22 -25.80
N ILE A 297 10.68 -1.98 -25.23
CA ILE A 297 11.71 -1.45 -24.33
C ILE A 297 13.10 -1.65 -24.93
N SER A 298 13.96 -0.66 -24.71
CA SER A 298 15.35 -0.69 -25.18
C SER A 298 16.31 -1.30 -24.15
N GLN A 299 15.89 -1.41 -22.91
CA GLN A 299 16.69 -1.86 -21.78
C GLN A 299 15.97 -2.95 -20.97
N GLN A 300 16.75 -3.78 -20.29
CA GLN A 300 16.21 -4.80 -19.40
C GLN A 300 15.42 -4.16 -18.23
N GLN A 301 14.30 -4.79 -17.88
CA GLN A 301 13.46 -4.43 -16.74
C GLN A 301 13.55 -5.54 -15.69
N THR A 302 14.19 -5.28 -14.55
CA THR A 302 14.26 -6.24 -13.44
C THR A 302 14.23 -5.52 -12.09
N MET A 303 13.68 -6.19 -11.07
CA MET A 303 13.65 -5.71 -9.70
C MET A 303 13.97 -6.83 -8.74
N GLN A 304 14.94 -6.59 -7.87
CA GLN A 304 15.26 -7.50 -6.79
C GLN A 304 14.99 -6.83 -5.45
N THR A 305 14.29 -7.53 -4.55
CA THR A 305 14.19 -7.15 -3.14
C THR A 305 14.66 -8.28 -2.24
N THR A 306 15.25 -7.91 -1.11
CA THR A 306 15.55 -8.81 -0.01
C THR A 306 15.06 -8.19 1.29
N ASN A 307 14.31 -8.95 2.08
CA ASN A 307 13.77 -8.53 3.37
C ASN A 307 14.21 -9.52 4.44
N ARG A 308 14.77 -9.03 5.54
CA ARG A 308 15.26 -9.83 6.67
C ARG A 308 14.73 -9.26 7.97
N GLY A 309 14.35 -10.11 8.89
CA GLY A 309 13.85 -9.69 10.19
C GLY A 309 14.23 -10.61 11.32
N LEU A 310 14.53 -10.02 12.47
CA LEU A 310 14.65 -10.70 13.75
C LEU A 310 13.85 -9.93 14.78
N SER A 311 13.05 -10.65 15.58
CA SER A 311 12.36 -10.02 16.72
C SER A 311 12.25 -10.96 17.91
N ILE A 312 12.16 -10.35 19.09
CA ILE A 312 11.99 -11.02 20.38
C ILE A 312 10.88 -10.31 21.11
N GLU A 313 9.83 -11.04 21.45
CA GLU A 313 8.72 -10.57 22.29
C GLU A 313 8.74 -11.34 23.60
N ALA A 314 8.76 -10.62 24.74
CA ALA A 314 8.69 -11.21 26.08
C ALA A 314 7.53 -10.60 26.83
N ASN A 315 6.66 -11.45 27.40
CA ASN A 315 5.51 -11.05 28.19
C ASN A 315 5.64 -11.64 29.61
N TRP A 316 5.67 -10.74 30.61
CA TRP A 316 5.61 -11.10 32.04
C TRP A 316 4.24 -10.75 32.60
N ARG A 317 3.51 -11.73 33.08
CA ARG A 317 2.26 -11.55 33.83
C ARG A 317 2.56 -11.43 35.31
N LEU A 318 2.66 -10.17 35.76
CA LEU A 318 2.97 -9.80 37.13
C LEU A 318 1.65 -9.65 37.92
N ASN A 319 1.17 -10.72 38.51
CA ASN A 319 -0.21 -10.83 39.03
C ASN A 319 -1.20 -10.64 37.87
N GLU A 320 -1.93 -9.51 37.87
CA GLU A 320 -2.92 -9.16 36.86
C GLU A 320 -2.38 -8.18 35.81
N TYR A 321 -1.14 -7.67 35.96
CA TYR A 321 -0.49 -6.76 35.02
C TYR A 321 0.33 -7.53 34.01
N THR A 322 0.40 -7.01 32.78
CA THR A 322 1.28 -7.57 31.77
C THR A 322 2.35 -6.55 31.37
N LEU A 323 3.62 -6.91 31.61
CA LEU A 323 4.77 -6.18 31.09
C LEU A 323 5.24 -6.86 29.81
N THR A 324 5.21 -6.14 28.69
CA THR A 324 5.69 -6.61 27.39
C THR A 324 6.96 -5.86 26.99
N ALA A 325 7.97 -6.60 26.55
CA ALA A 325 9.16 -6.06 25.87
C ALA A 325 9.24 -6.63 24.47
N LEU A 326 9.35 -5.76 23.46
CA LEU A 326 9.48 -6.14 22.06
C LEU A 326 10.71 -5.45 21.48
N SER A 327 11.71 -6.26 21.07
CA SER A 327 12.94 -5.81 20.41
C SER A 327 12.93 -6.34 18.99
N ALA A 328 13.29 -5.52 18.01
CA ALA A 328 13.33 -5.96 16.63
C ALA A 328 14.41 -5.27 15.82
N TRP A 329 14.97 -6.03 14.90
CA TRP A 329 15.84 -5.56 13.82
C TRP A 329 15.22 -5.94 12.48
N ARG A 330 15.30 -5.04 11.49
CA ARG A 330 14.83 -5.23 10.13
C ARG A 330 15.82 -4.66 9.14
N ASP A 331 16.07 -5.39 8.07
CA ASP A 331 16.90 -5.00 6.93
C ASP A 331 16.13 -5.20 5.63
N TRP A 332 16.23 -4.25 4.70
CA TRP A 332 15.58 -4.31 3.40
C TRP A 332 16.45 -3.72 2.32
N GLU A 333 16.56 -4.46 1.22
CA GLU A 333 17.24 -4.05 0.01
C GLU A 333 16.25 -3.98 -1.16
N PHE A 334 16.42 -2.98 -2.02
CA PHE A 334 15.73 -2.86 -3.30
C PHE A 334 16.73 -2.47 -4.38
N LEU A 335 16.88 -3.32 -5.40
CA LEU A 335 17.88 -3.20 -6.47
C LEU A 335 17.19 -3.30 -7.84
N PRO A 336 16.76 -2.19 -8.45
CA PRO A 336 16.10 -2.18 -9.74
C PRO A 336 17.08 -1.98 -10.89
N ILE A 337 16.71 -2.53 -12.06
CA ILE A 337 17.19 -2.10 -13.38
C ILE A 337 15.94 -1.77 -14.17
N ASN A 338 15.77 -0.52 -14.59
CA ASN A 338 14.53 -0.08 -15.25
C ASN A 338 14.85 0.55 -16.60
N ASP A 339 14.04 0.17 -17.60
CA ASP A 339 13.77 1.06 -18.73
C ASP A 339 12.84 2.17 -18.24
N LEU A 340 13.20 3.42 -18.44
CA LEU A 340 12.44 4.55 -17.90
C LEU A 340 11.61 5.26 -18.99
N ASP A 341 11.87 5.02 -20.27
CA ASP A 341 11.15 5.69 -21.34
C ASP A 341 10.12 4.80 -22.04
N TYR A 342 10.17 3.48 -21.85
CA TYR A 342 9.25 2.50 -22.45
C TYR A 342 9.12 2.60 -23.97
N LEU A 343 10.21 3.01 -24.64
CA LEU A 343 10.33 3.13 -26.08
C LEU A 343 11.51 2.27 -26.60
N PRO A 344 11.50 1.87 -27.88
CA PRO A 344 12.62 1.13 -28.47
C PRO A 344 13.86 2.00 -28.75
N LEU A 345 13.88 3.23 -28.26
CA LEU A 345 14.93 4.21 -28.49
C LEU A 345 15.98 4.16 -27.36
N ASP A 346 17.25 4.34 -27.72
CA ASP A 346 18.34 4.46 -26.75
C ASP A 346 18.35 5.87 -26.12
N ILE A 347 17.32 6.16 -25.31
CA ILE A 347 17.18 7.47 -24.64
C ILE A 347 17.86 7.44 -23.29
N GLN A 348 17.52 6.50 -22.42
CA GLN A 348 18.12 6.38 -21.10
C GLN A 348 18.48 4.92 -20.82
N ARG A 349 19.79 4.62 -20.84
CA ARG A 349 20.32 3.25 -20.74
C ARG A 349 20.12 2.59 -19.39
N THR A 350 20.05 3.38 -18.34
CA THR A 350 19.87 2.85 -16.97
C THR A 350 19.09 3.84 -16.15
N GLY A 351 18.26 3.30 -15.28
CA GLY A 351 17.46 4.10 -14.36
C GLY A 351 17.10 3.33 -13.11
N GLY A 352 16.78 4.06 -12.06
CA GLY A 352 16.38 3.52 -10.78
C GLY A 352 17.29 3.94 -9.65
N PHE A 353 16.84 3.65 -8.44
CA PHE A 353 17.59 3.88 -7.20
C PHE A 353 17.63 2.59 -6.42
N ASN A 354 18.83 2.11 -6.15
CA ASN A 354 19.05 1.12 -5.12
C ASN A 354 18.70 1.74 -3.76
N VAL A 355 18.07 0.96 -2.90
CA VAL A 355 17.72 1.39 -1.55
C VAL A 355 18.15 0.31 -0.56
N TRP A 356 18.85 0.74 0.49
CA TRP A 356 19.17 -0.09 1.65
C TRP A 356 18.55 0.55 2.87
N ASN A 357 17.83 -0.22 3.66
CA ASN A 357 17.16 0.22 4.88
C ASN A 357 17.50 -0.72 6.02
N ASP A 358 18.10 -0.19 7.07
CA ASP A 358 18.36 -0.88 8.34
C ASP A 358 17.61 -0.16 9.46
N GLN A 359 16.91 -0.92 10.32
CA GLN A 359 16.18 -0.35 11.45
C GLN A 359 16.26 -1.23 12.70
N LEU A 360 16.32 -0.57 13.85
CA LEU A 360 16.21 -1.14 15.18
C LEU A 360 15.04 -0.51 15.93
N SER A 361 14.27 -1.30 16.65
CA SER A 361 13.19 -0.81 17.50
C SER A 361 13.12 -1.55 18.83
N GLN A 362 12.76 -0.83 19.89
CA GLN A 362 12.52 -1.36 21.22
C GLN A 362 11.25 -0.73 21.78
N GLU A 363 10.29 -1.57 22.16
CA GLU A 363 9.09 -1.15 22.89
C GLU A 363 9.07 -1.83 24.27
N LEU A 364 8.79 -1.06 25.32
CA LEU A 364 8.49 -1.58 26.64
C LEU A 364 7.15 -0.99 27.08
N ARG A 365 6.17 -1.85 27.39
CA ARG A 365 4.83 -1.42 27.79
C ARG A 365 4.29 -2.20 28.96
N LEU A 366 3.55 -1.52 29.83
CA LEU A 366 2.82 -2.09 30.94
C LEU A 366 1.32 -1.92 30.69
N ALA A 367 0.59 -3.03 30.72
CA ALA A 367 -0.87 -3.06 30.64
C ALA A 367 -1.46 -3.48 32.00
N SER A 368 -2.48 -2.74 32.49
CA SER A 368 -3.28 -3.13 33.65
C SER A 368 -4.22 -4.28 33.29
N PRO A 369 -4.84 -4.97 34.26
CA PRO A 369 -5.98 -5.83 33.98
C PRO A 369 -7.09 -5.07 33.25
N SER A 370 -7.88 -5.78 32.44
CA SER A 370 -9.07 -5.22 31.77
C SER A 370 -10.35 -5.41 32.59
N GLY A 371 -11.37 -4.55 32.34
CA GLY A 371 -12.69 -4.65 32.98
C GLY A 371 -12.72 -4.14 34.41
N ARG A 372 -11.73 -3.36 34.84
CA ARG A 372 -11.74 -2.65 36.11
C ARG A 372 -12.31 -1.24 35.95
N ALA A 373 -12.47 -0.52 37.05
CA ALA A 373 -12.91 0.88 36.99
C ALA A 373 -11.97 1.74 36.15
N LEU A 374 -10.69 1.39 36.10
CA LEU A 374 -9.67 2.07 35.30
C LEU A 374 -8.72 1.04 34.63
N ASP A 375 -8.75 0.98 33.34
CA ASP A 375 -7.81 0.21 32.52
C ASP A 375 -6.78 1.15 31.90
N TYR A 376 -5.50 0.74 31.80
CA TYR A 376 -4.48 1.56 31.16
C TYR A 376 -3.37 0.76 30.50
N VAL A 377 -2.75 1.36 29.51
CA VAL A 377 -1.49 0.93 28.89
C VAL A 377 -0.56 2.13 28.90
N VAL A 378 0.67 1.93 29.36
CA VAL A 378 1.72 2.95 29.32
C VAL A 378 2.99 2.31 28.77
N GLY A 379 3.82 3.10 28.08
CA GLY A 379 5.04 2.54 27.51
C GLY A 379 6.01 3.58 26.99
N VAL A 380 7.18 3.06 26.61
CA VAL A 380 8.25 3.77 25.96
C VAL A 380 8.63 3.05 24.67
N PHE A 381 8.98 3.84 23.64
CA PHE A 381 9.40 3.33 22.34
C PHE A 381 10.69 4.04 21.91
N LEU A 382 11.66 3.25 21.49
CA LEU A 382 12.93 3.69 20.94
C LEU A 382 13.06 3.16 19.52
N TYR A 383 13.56 3.99 18.61
CA TYR A 383 13.70 3.64 17.20
C TYR A 383 14.91 4.33 16.60
N ARG A 384 15.63 3.57 15.79
CA ARG A 384 16.70 4.08 14.95
C ARG A 384 16.57 3.48 13.56
N GLN A 385 16.80 4.29 12.54
CA GLN A 385 16.78 3.88 11.14
C GLN A 385 17.88 4.56 10.36
N ARG A 386 18.51 3.82 9.46
CA ARG A 386 19.36 4.35 8.39
C ARG A 386 18.84 3.91 7.06
N VAL A 387 18.63 4.85 6.14
CA VAL A 387 18.26 4.60 4.76
C VAL A 387 19.32 5.18 3.85
N GLU A 388 19.88 4.34 3.00
CA GLU A 388 20.78 4.78 1.93
C GLU A 388 20.09 4.59 0.59
N THR A 389 20.20 5.58 -0.30
CA THR A 389 19.75 5.48 -1.69
C THR A 389 20.90 5.81 -2.62
N GLN A 390 20.99 5.07 -3.71
CA GLN A 390 22.00 5.34 -4.72
C GLN A 390 21.48 4.99 -6.11
N SER A 391 21.55 5.92 -7.05
CA SER A 391 21.36 5.58 -8.46
C SER A 391 22.61 4.88 -8.99
N VAL A 392 22.49 3.61 -9.38
CA VAL A 392 23.62 2.77 -9.85
C VAL A 392 23.22 2.11 -11.18
N PRO A 393 24.06 2.22 -12.19
CA PRO A 393 25.29 3.05 -12.33
C PRO A 393 25.03 4.55 -12.41
N GLY A 394 23.79 4.99 -12.38
CA GLY A 394 23.31 6.35 -12.57
C GLY A 394 22.38 6.41 -13.78
N ALA A 395 21.69 7.53 -13.97
CA ALA A 395 20.94 7.82 -15.18
C ALA A 395 21.91 8.15 -16.31
N THR A 396 22.21 7.16 -17.19
CA THR A 396 23.11 7.31 -18.33
C THR A 396 22.32 7.56 -19.58
N TRP A 397 22.57 8.67 -20.25
CA TRP A 397 21.91 9.06 -21.48
C TRP A 397 22.44 8.26 -22.68
N GLY A 398 21.52 7.79 -23.50
CA GLY A 398 21.82 7.08 -24.73
C GLY A 398 22.04 7.98 -25.93
N SER A 399 22.31 7.37 -27.09
CA SER A 399 22.59 8.05 -28.35
C SER A 399 21.40 8.85 -28.88
N ASP A 400 20.18 8.41 -28.60
CA ASP A 400 18.96 9.03 -29.13
C ASP A 400 18.45 10.18 -28.24
N ALA A 401 18.93 10.28 -27.01
CA ALA A 401 18.46 11.23 -26.00
C ALA A 401 18.52 12.68 -26.49
N ALA A 402 19.65 13.10 -27.03
CA ALA A 402 19.84 14.47 -27.49
C ALA A 402 18.85 14.85 -28.60
N GLY A 403 18.69 13.97 -29.59
CA GLY A 403 17.73 14.13 -30.68
C GLY A 403 16.29 14.15 -30.18
N PHE A 404 15.92 13.23 -29.27
CA PHE A 404 14.56 13.12 -28.72
C PHE A 404 14.13 14.36 -27.94
N TYR A 405 14.99 14.89 -27.07
CA TYR A 405 14.68 16.06 -26.24
C TYR A 405 14.96 17.41 -26.92
N SER A 406 15.51 17.42 -28.13
CA SER A 406 15.75 18.63 -28.92
C SER A 406 14.47 19.37 -29.28
N GLN A 407 14.59 20.69 -29.42
CA GLN A 407 13.52 21.52 -30.00
C GLN A 407 13.44 21.31 -31.51
N PRO A 408 12.25 21.48 -32.13
CA PRO A 408 12.08 21.26 -33.57
C PRO A 408 13.00 22.09 -34.48
N ASN A 409 13.33 23.29 -34.01
CA ASN A 409 14.17 24.24 -34.76
C ASN A 409 15.69 24.08 -34.52
N GLN A 410 16.09 23.20 -33.57
CA GLN A 410 17.50 22.98 -33.23
C GLN A 410 17.71 21.56 -32.72
N ILE A 411 18.01 20.63 -33.65
CA ILE A 411 18.29 19.24 -33.28
C ILE A 411 19.74 19.15 -32.81
N LEU A 412 19.95 18.65 -31.59
CA LEU A 412 21.24 18.44 -30.99
C LEU A 412 21.82 17.08 -31.46
N PRO A 413 23.12 17.01 -31.72
CA PRO A 413 23.80 15.74 -32.07
C PRO A 413 23.89 14.82 -30.85
N ALA A 414 24.05 13.51 -31.09
CA ALA A 414 24.13 12.48 -30.06
C ALA A 414 25.15 12.82 -28.95
N TYR A 415 26.34 13.31 -29.35
CA TYR A 415 27.40 13.65 -28.38
C TYR A 415 27.02 14.73 -27.37
N ALA A 416 25.89 15.40 -27.53
CA ALA A 416 25.39 16.37 -26.57
C ALA A 416 25.07 15.73 -25.23
N LEU A 417 24.50 14.52 -25.24
CA LEU A 417 24.08 13.80 -24.03
C LEU A 417 24.68 12.39 -23.91
N GLU A 418 24.99 11.72 -25.02
CA GLU A 418 25.42 10.31 -25.03
C GLU A 418 26.57 10.04 -24.07
N GLY A 419 26.39 8.99 -23.23
CA GLY A 419 27.34 8.57 -22.21
C GLY A 419 27.45 9.51 -21.00
N LEU A 420 26.67 10.61 -20.99
CA LEU A 420 26.62 11.50 -19.81
C LEU A 420 25.79 10.83 -18.72
N THR A 421 26.36 10.67 -17.55
CA THR A 421 25.77 9.97 -16.41
C THR A 421 25.57 10.93 -15.24
N THR A 422 24.36 10.95 -14.69
CA THR A 422 24.06 11.61 -13.42
C THR A 422 23.81 10.56 -12.35
N SER A 423 24.55 10.62 -11.26
CA SER A 423 24.39 9.74 -10.11
C SER A 423 24.01 10.56 -8.88
N SER A 424 23.07 10.06 -8.09
CA SER A 424 22.68 10.65 -6.81
C SER A 424 22.82 9.61 -5.71
N ARG A 425 23.34 10.03 -4.57
CA ARG A 425 23.38 9.26 -3.33
C ARG A 425 22.75 10.09 -2.23
N ALA A 426 21.91 9.48 -1.43
CA ALA A 426 21.43 10.09 -0.20
C ALA A 426 21.50 9.08 0.94
N GLU A 427 21.88 9.56 2.12
CA GLU A 427 21.85 8.83 3.38
C GLU A 427 20.96 9.61 4.34
N VAL A 428 19.99 8.92 4.96
CA VAL A 428 19.06 9.51 5.92
C VAL A 428 19.14 8.70 7.21
N ASP A 429 19.55 9.35 8.27
CA ASP A 429 19.52 8.82 9.64
C ASP A 429 18.31 9.39 10.37
N THR A 430 17.61 8.53 11.13
CA THR A 430 16.47 8.91 11.97
C THR A 430 16.62 8.26 13.33
N GLU A 431 16.55 9.04 14.39
CA GLU A 431 16.44 8.57 15.76
C GLU A 431 15.14 9.07 16.39
N SER A 432 14.46 8.22 17.18
CA SER A 432 13.17 8.55 17.77
C SER A 432 13.04 7.96 19.18
N LEU A 433 12.54 8.79 20.10
CA LEU A 433 12.14 8.40 21.45
C LEU A 433 10.68 8.81 21.64
N ALA A 434 9.86 7.92 22.19
CA ALA A 434 8.50 8.29 22.56
C ALA A 434 8.07 7.74 23.91
N LEU A 435 7.29 8.56 24.62
CA LEU A 435 6.52 8.16 25.81
C LEU A 435 5.04 8.20 25.47
N PHE A 436 4.32 7.15 25.81
CA PHE A 436 2.90 7.04 25.49
C PHE A 436 2.09 6.42 26.62
N GLY A 437 0.80 6.76 26.64
CA GLY A 437 -0.15 6.12 27.53
C GLY A 437 -1.58 6.35 27.08
N GLN A 438 -2.42 5.37 27.39
CA GLN A 438 -3.86 5.42 27.18
C GLN A 438 -4.55 4.84 28.40
N LEU A 439 -5.61 5.48 28.86
CA LEU A 439 -6.44 5.00 29.92
C LEU A 439 -7.90 4.94 29.48
N THR A 440 -8.63 3.97 29.99
CA THR A 440 -10.08 3.84 29.83
C THR A 440 -10.72 3.83 31.21
N TRP A 441 -11.55 4.81 31.47
CA TRP A 441 -12.31 4.93 32.70
C TRP A 441 -13.75 4.46 32.48
N HIS A 442 -14.14 3.37 33.13
CA HIS A 442 -15.51 2.85 33.17
C HIS A 442 -16.33 3.69 34.14
N LEU A 443 -17.02 4.72 33.58
CA LEU A 443 -17.81 5.69 34.34
C LEU A 443 -19.06 5.06 35.00
N ALA A 444 -19.65 4.11 34.28
CA ALA A 444 -20.79 3.29 34.69
C ALA A 444 -20.80 2.02 33.84
N ASP A 445 -21.67 1.07 34.11
CA ASP A 445 -21.74 -0.22 33.40
C ASP A 445 -21.87 -0.07 31.90
N ALA A 446 -22.54 0.99 31.40
CA ALA A 446 -22.75 1.24 29.99
C ALA A 446 -21.83 2.34 29.41
N TRP A 447 -21.06 3.07 30.22
CA TRP A 447 -20.30 4.24 29.77
C TRP A 447 -18.82 4.10 30.07
N ALA A 448 -17.99 4.31 29.06
CA ALA A 448 -16.55 4.40 29.25
C ALA A 448 -15.95 5.60 28.49
N LEU A 449 -14.98 6.25 29.16
CA LEU A 449 -14.21 7.35 28.60
C LEU A 449 -12.77 6.89 28.42
N THR A 450 -12.28 6.94 27.19
CA THR A 450 -10.88 6.64 26.84
C THR A 450 -10.14 7.94 26.55
N ALA A 451 -9.00 8.15 27.21
CA ALA A 451 -8.09 9.24 26.92
C ALA A 451 -6.67 8.72 26.72
N GLY A 452 -5.97 9.24 25.74
CA GLY A 452 -4.61 8.83 25.43
C GLY A 452 -3.75 9.98 24.95
N ALA A 453 -2.45 9.91 25.23
CA ALA A 453 -1.45 10.86 24.78
C ALA A 453 -0.12 10.17 24.46
N ARG A 454 0.61 10.72 23.52
CA ARG A 454 1.99 10.33 23.18
C ARG A 454 2.79 11.57 22.86
N SER A 455 3.98 11.67 23.45
CA SER A 455 5.01 12.63 23.06
C SER A 455 6.13 11.88 22.33
N THR A 456 6.52 12.37 21.17
CA THR A 456 7.59 11.77 20.34
C THR A 456 8.60 12.82 20.00
N TRP A 457 9.88 12.53 20.27
CA TRP A 457 11.05 13.32 19.87
C TRP A 457 11.71 12.59 18.72
N ASP A 458 11.82 13.26 17.60
CA ASP A 458 12.48 12.79 16.38
C ASP A 458 13.68 13.67 16.07
N ASP A 459 14.80 13.05 15.67
CA ASP A 459 15.97 13.71 15.11
C ASP A 459 16.30 13.06 13.78
N LYS A 460 16.43 13.86 12.72
CA LYS A 460 16.65 13.41 11.35
C LYS A 460 17.76 14.21 10.69
N GLU A 461 18.66 13.48 10.04
CA GLU A 461 19.72 14.05 9.21
C GLU A 461 19.71 13.42 7.82
N ALA A 462 19.97 14.20 6.79
CA ALA A 462 20.10 13.74 5.42
C ALA A 462 21.33 14.33 4.75
N HIS A 463 22.19 13.48 4.22
CA HIS A 463 23.32 13.85 3.39
C HIS A 463 23.04 13.47 1.94
N VAL A 464 23.03 14.44 1.03
CA VAL A 464 22.66 14.25 -0.38
C VAL A 464 23.78 14.70 -1.28
N VAL A 465 24.27 13.81 -2.13
CA VAL A 465 25.35 14.08 -3.10
C VAL A 465 24.85 13.76 -4.50
N ARG A 466 25.00 14.69 -5.42
CA ARG A 466 24.80 14.49 -6.86
C ARG A 466 26.12 14.66 -7.58
N SER A 467 26.46 13.69 -8.42
CA SER A 467 27.63 13.72 -9.29
C SER A 467 27.22 13.64 -10.75
N ARG A 468 28.11 14.10 -11.62
CA ARG A 468 27.97 14.00 -13.07
C ARG A 468 29.30 13.57 -13.67
N SER A 469 29.25 12.56 -14.53
CA SER A 469 30.46 11.98 -15.16
C SER A 469 30.17 11.54 -16.61
N GLY A 470 31.21 11.17 -17.33
CA GLY A 470 31.09 10.70 -18.72
C GLY A 470 30.71 11.77 -19.72
N GLY A 471 30.21 11.33 -20.86
CA GLY A 471 29.88 12.21 -21.99
C GLY A 471 31.08 12.80 -22.70
N SER A 472 30.85 13.39 -23.86
CA SER A 472 31.90 14.05 -24.65
C SER A 472 32.35 15.37 -24.02
N THR A 473 33.63 15.67 -24.09
CA THR A 473 34.14 16.99 -23.74
C THR A 473 33.65 18.03 -24.73
N LEU A 474 33.01 19.09 -24.23
CA LEU A 474 32.47 20.15 -25.05
C LEU A 474 33.50 21.30 -25.16
N ALA A 475 33.94 21.58 -26.38
CA ALA A 475 34.87 22.67 -26.62
C ALA A 475 34.16 24.05 -26.57
N PRO A 476 34.75 25.06 -25.88
CA PRO A 476 34.13 26.40 -25.83
C PRO A 476 33.88 27.04 -27.20
N GLY A 477 34.58 26.60 -28.24
CA GLY A 477 34.40 27.06 -29.61
C GLY A 477 33.35 26.29 -30.42
N ASP A 478 32.67 25.29 -29.85
CA ASP A 478 31.61 24.55 -30.53
C ASP A 478 30.45 25.48 -30.85
N PRO A 479 29.94 25.55 -32.08
CA PRO A 479 28.78 26.37 -32.43
C PRO A 479 27.51 26.05 -31.62
N LEU A 480 27.45 24.79 -31.11
CA LEU A 480 26.34 24.31 -30.26
C LEU A 480 26.66 24.32 -28.78
N PHE A 481 27.75 24.98 -28.36
CA PHE A 481 28.17 25.03 -26.94
C PHE A 481 27.06 25.47 -25.99
N ALA A 482 26.41 26.58 -26.31
CA ALA A 482 25.36 27.14 -25.45
C ALA A 482 24.12 26.24 -25.37
N PRO A 483 23.50 25.77 -26.49
CA PRO A 483 22.33 24.89 -26.42
C PRO A 483 22.65 23.52 -25.83
N ILE A 484 23.82 22.95 -26.06
CA ILE A 484 24.25 21.68 -25.44
C ILE A 484 24.42 21.87 -23.92
N THR A 485 25.07 22.95 -23.50
CA THR A 485 25.24 23.25 -22.07
C THR A 485 23.89 23.42 -21.37
N ALA A 486 22.93 24.09 -22.00
CA ALA A 486 21.58 24.23 -21.47
C ALA A 486 20.87 22.88 -21.35
N ALA A 487 20.91 22.04 -22.37
CA ALA A 487 20.34 20.69 -22.37
C ALA A 487 21.00 19.80 -21.27
N ARG A 488 22.33 19.83 -21.17
CA ARG A 488 23.05 19.10 -20.10
C ARG A 488 22.65 19.56 -18.72
N ASN A 489 22.53 20.86 -18.47
CA ASN A 489 22.16 21.38 -17.17
C ASN A 489 20.70 21.06 -16.79
N GLN A 490 19.82 20.90 -17.76
CA GLN A 490 18.44 20.53 -17.57
C GLN A 490 18.26 19.00 -17.33
N LEU A 491 18.87 18.17 -18.18
CA LEU A 491 18.66 16.72 -18.20
C LEU A 491 19.67 15.95 -17.34
N ALA A 492 20.88 16.47 -17.18
CA ALA A 492 21.94 15.96 -16.34
C ALA A 492 22.54 17.09 -15.51
N PRO A 493 21.86 17.55 -14.44
CA PRO A 493 22.26 18.71 -13.66
C PRO A 493 23.69 18.59 -13.11
N PRO A 494 24.40 19.72 -12.85
CA PRO A 494 25.78 19.71 -12.37
C PRO A 494 25.88 19.08 -10.98
N PRO A 495 27.10 18.66 -10.57
CA PRO A 495 27.38 18.16 -9.23
C PRO A 495 26.90 19.14 -8.15
N ALA A 496 26.40 18.59 -7.06
CA ALA A 496 25.94 19.36 -5.91
C ALA A 496 25.92 18.49 -4.66
N GLU A 497 26.02 19.11 -3.50
CA GLU A 497 25.97 18.46 -2.19
C GLU A 497 25.09 19.27 -1.26
N ALA A 498 24.33 18.60 -0.39
CA ALA A 498 23.50 19.21 0.63
C ALA A 498 23.49 18.38 1.91
N LEU A 499 23.52 19.07 3.04
CA LEU A 499 23.27 18.52 4.37
C LEU A 499 22.00 19.17 4.91
N ASN A 500 21.02 18.37 5.24
CA ASN A 500 19.72 18.82 5.76
C ASN A 500 19.47 18.11 7.09
N GLY A 501 18.82 18.77 8.03
CA GLY A 501 18.42 18.15 9.29
C GLY A 501 17.23 18.85 9.90
N ASP A 502 16.50 18.13 10.73
CA ASP A 502 15.37 18.65 11.51
C ASP A 502 15.16 17.83 12.77
N ALA A 503 14.83 18.52 13.87
CA ALA A 503 14.51 17.90 15.15
C ALA A 503 13.15 18.37 15.62
N ASP A 504 12.24 17.41 15.79
CA ASP A 504 10.84 17.67 16.14
C ASP A 504 10.46 17.10 17.51
N ASN A 505 9.57 17.80 18.22
CA ASN A 505 8.83 17.23 19.32
C ASN A 505 7.32 17.32 19.01
N THR A 506 6.68 16.16 18.88
CA THR A 506 5.30 16.06 18.43
C THR A 506 4.43 15.38 19.48
N ILE A 507 3.15 15.80 19.55
CA ILE A 507 2.17 15.24 20.47
C ILE A 507 0.99 14.67 19.68
N SER A 508 0.69 13.39 19.89
CA SER A 508 -0.54 12.74 19.44
C SER A 508 -1.50 12.55 20.62
N GLY A 509 -2.80 12.47 20.36
CA GLY A 509 -3.79 12.31 21.41
C GLY A 509 -5.09 11.69 20.92
N LEU A 510 -5.84 11.12 21.84
CA LEU A 510 -7.15 10.51 21.63
C LEU A 510 -8.07 10.85 22.82
N LEU A 511 -9.31 11.18 22.52
CA LEU A 511 -10.41 11.21 23.48
C LEU A 511 -11.61 10.49 22.84
N SER A 512 -12.15 9.47 23.50
CA SER A 512 -13.26 8.68 22.99
C SER A 512 -14.25 8.39 24.11
N LEU A 513 -15.52 8.69 23.87
CA LEU A 513 -16.64 8.32 24.73
C LEU A 513 -17.38 7.17 24.09
N SER A 514 -17.56 6.08 24.81
CA SER A 514 -18.34 4.92 24.36
C SER A 514 -19.55 4.71 25.25
N TYR A 515 -20.65 4.27 24.63
CA TYR A 515 -21.92 3.94 25.26
C TYR A 515 -22.40 2.58 24.77
N GLN A 516 -22.57 1.64 25.69
CA GLN A 516 -23.01 0.28 25.42
C GLN A 516 -24.38 0.04 26.10
N PRO A 517 -25.49 0.46 25.46
CA PRO A 517 -26.82 0.32 26.04
C PRO A 517 -27.26 -1.15 26.18
N LEU A 518 -26.72 -2.02 25.36
CA LEU A 518 -26.94 -3.47 25.31
C LEU A 518 -25.60 -4.16 25.10
N ASP A 519 -25.41 -5.37 25.57
CA ASP A 519 -24.18 -6.15 25.42
C ASP A 519 -23.71 -6.30 23.96
N ARG A 520 -24.62 -6.14 23.02
CA ARG A 520 -24.41 -6.35 21.57
C ARG A 520 -24.51 -5.07 20.75
N VAL A 521 -24.55 -3.90 21.38
CA VAL A 521 -24.62 -2.61 20.69
C VAL A 521 -23.67 -1.64 21.35
N LEU A 522 -22.64 -1.23 20.63
CA LEU A 522 -21.70 -0.20 21.04
C LEU A 522 -21.89 1.04 20.16
N MET A 523 -22.05 2.20 20.79
CA MET A 523 -22.00 3.52 20.16
C MET A 523 -20.77 4.25 20.66
N TYR A 524 -20.12 5.02 19.82
CA TYR A 524 -18.97 5.82 20.26
C TYR A 524 -18.86 7.14 19.51
N ALA A 525 -18.18 8.08 20.15
CA ALA A 525 -17.73 9.32 19.55
C ALA A 525 -16.28 9.57 19.94
N SER A 526 -15.42 9.90 18.98
CA SER A 526 -14.01 10.11 19.24
C SER A 526 -13.45 11.35 18.56
N LEU A 527 -12.43 11.94 19.20
CA LEU A 527 -11.59 12.98 18.68
C LEU A 527 -10.14 12.49 18.77
N ALA A 528 -9.44 12.46 17.64
CA ALA A 528 -8.08 12.00 17.57
C ALA A 528 -7.17 13.04 16.90
N ARG A 529 -5.94 13.16 17.41
CA ARG A 529 -4.85 13.91 16.80
C ARG A 529 -3.69 12.97 16.53
N GLY A 530 -3.32 12.85 15.25
CA GLY A 530 -2.14 12.13 14.78
C GLY A 530 -1.10 13.08 14.21
N VAL A 531 0.16 12.67 14.22
CA VAL A 531 1.26 13.44 13.66
C VAL A 531 2.12 12.53 12.78
N LYS A 532 2.55 13.07 11.64
CA LYS A 532 3.63 12.54 10.82
C LYS A 532 4.78 13.52 10.91
N SER A 533 5.97 13.04 11.30
CA SER A 533 7.12 13.90 11.53
C SER A 533 7.58 14.61 10.26
N SER A 534 8.44 15.62 10.42
CA SER A 534 9.07 16.33 9.30
C SER A 534 9.70 15.37 8.28
N GLY A 535 9.78 15.79 7.04
CA GLY A 535 10.43 15.04 5.98
C GLY A 535 11.63 15.80 5.40
N LEU A 536 12.67 15.05 4.99
CA LEU A 536 13.86 15.58 4.36
C LEU A 536 13.94 15.18 2.90
N SER A 537 14.30 16.10 2.01
CA SER A 537 14.52 15.76 0.60
C SER A 537 15.77 14.90 0.45
N THR A 538 15.63 13.77 -0.27
CA THR A 538 16.74 12.89 -0.69
C THR A 538 17.27 13.23 -2.09
N LEU A 539 16.82 14.35 -2.65
CA LEU A 539 17.29 14.91 -3.91
C LEU A 539 17.70 16.36 -3.69
N ILE A 540 18.66 16.84 -4.49
CA ILE A 540 19.01 18.27 -4.51
C ILE A 540 17.77 19.07 -4.99
N THR A 541 17.28 19.93 -4.15
CA THR A 541 16.09 20.76 -4.42
C THR A 541 16.38 21.90 -5.39
N PRO A 542 15.39 22.44 -6.11
CA PRO A 542 15.51 23.66 -6.89
C PRO A 542 15.93 24.86 -6.02
N PRO A 543 16.60 25.87 -6.59
CA PRO A 543 16.94 27.09 -5.85
C PRO A 543 15.72 27.76 -5.21
N GLY A 544 15.82 28.07 -3.92
CA GLY A 544 14.73 28.70 -3.16
C GLY A 544 13.68 27.74 -2.59
N VAL A 545 13.78 26.45 -2.89
CA VAL A 545 12.90 25.42 -2.30
C VAL A 545 13.52 24.88 -1.02
N ASN A 546 12.76 24.90 0.08
CA ASN A 546 13.19 24.32 1.34
C ASN A 546 13.26 22.78 1.21
N PRO A 547 14.42 22.15 1.49
CA PRO A 547 14.54 20.68 1.46
C PRO A 547 13.84 19.97 2.63
N VAL A 548 13.39 20.71 3.63
CA VAL A 548 12.68 20.20 4.82
C VAL A 548 11.19 20.53 4.70
N VAL A 549 10.33 19.54 4.80
CA VAL A 549 8.89 19.72 4.93
C VAL A 549 8.46 19.60 6.39
N LYS A 550 7.50 20.45 6.78
CA LYS A 550 6.97 20.52 8.15
C LYS A 550 6.22 19.23 8.53
N PRO A 551 6.12 18.92 9.84
CA PRO A 551 5.26 17.86 10.33
C PRO A 551 3.81 18.00 9.84
N GLU A 552 3.21 16.88 9.44
CA GLU A 552 1.80 16.79 9.06
C GLU A 552 0.96 16.54 10.30
N ILE A 553 -0.11 17.31 10.50
CA ILE A 553 -0.99 17.20 11.67
C ILE A 553 -2.39 16.84 11.22
N ALA A 554 -2.84 15.63 11.56
CA ALA A 554 -4.20 15.18 11.34
C ALA A 554 -5.06 15.34 12.58
N ARG A 555 -6.27 15.89 12.40
CA ARG A 555 -7.35 15.92 13.40
C ARG A 555 -8.55 15.19 12.84
N ASN A 556 -9.08 14.25 13.60
CA ASN A 556 -10.23 13.43 13.20
C ASN A 556 -11.33 13.49 14.24
N ALA A 557 -12.56 13.67 13.78
CA ALA A 557 -13.77 13.46 14.54
C ALA A 557 -14.54 12.30 13.93
N GLU A 558 -14.99 11.36 14.75
CA GLU A 558 -15.68 10.15 14.32
C GLU A 558 -16.81 9.80 15.26
N ILE A 559 -17.92 9.34 14.69
CA ILE A 559 -19.01 8.71 15.43
C ILE A 559 -19.32 7.37 14.79
N GLY A 560 -19.55 6.34 15.58
CA GLY A 560 -19.81 5.00 15.06
C GLY A 560 -20.76 4.19 15.90
N VAL A 561 -21.33 3.19 15.26
CA VAL A 561 -22.20 2.18 15.88
C VAL A 561 -21.74 0.81 15.43
N LYS A 562 -21.52 -0.08 16.39
CA LYS A 562 -21.25 -1.50 16.15
C LYS A 562 -22.35 -2.33 16.79
N SER A 563 -22.89 -3.27 16.04
CA SER A 563 -23.99 -4.09 16.53
C SER A 563 -23.91 -5.54 16.04
N THR A 564 -24.30 -6.46 16.93
CA THR A 564 -24.50 -7.87 16.62
C THR A 564 -25.94 -8.22 16.97
N LEU A 565 -26.74 -8.49 15.97
CA LEU A 565 -28.20 -8.59 16.04
C LEU A 565 -28.68 -10.01 15.70
N ALA A 566 -30.02 -10.24 15.82
CA ALA A 566 -30.67 -11.47 15.37
C ALA A 566 -29.99 -12.74 15.90
N ASN A 567 -29.78 -12.86 17.21
CA ASN A 567 -29.10 -13.97 17.86
C ASN A 567 -27.68 -14.24 17.30
N GLN A 568 -26.93 -13.17 17.02
CA GLN A 568 -25.58 -13.17 16.45
C GLN A 568 -25.50 -13.65 14.99
N SER A 569 -26.60 -13.67 14.26
CA SER A 569 -26.57 -13.98 12.82
C SER A 569 -26.34 -12.75 11.94
N VAL A 570 -26.44 -11.52 12.48
CA VAL A 570 -26.22 -10.27 11.75
C VAL A 570 -25.25 -9.40 12.52
N ARG A 571 -24.18 -8.98 11.85
CA ARG A 571 -23.25 -7.93 12.30
C ARG A 571 -23.43 -6.71 11.42
N LEU A 572 -23.57 -5.52 12.02
CA LEU A 572 -23.71 -4.26 11.31
C LEU A 572 -22.93 -3.18 12.01
N ASN A 573 -21.94 -2.61 11.30
CA ASN A 573 -21.12 -1.51 11.75
C ASN A 573 -21.28 -0.33 10.82
N PHE A 574 -21.38 0.87 11.37
CA PHE A 574 -21.54 2.11 10.61
C PHE A 574 -20.74 3.23 11.28
N ASP A 575 -19.96 3.96 10.48
CA ASP A 575 -19.12 5.05 10.93
C ASP A 575 -19.29 6.29 10.04
N LEU A 576 -19.28 7.47 10.68
CA LEU A 576 -19.17 8.78 10.03
C LEU A 576 -17.88 9.43 10.52
N PHE A 577 -17.12 10.00 9.60
CA PHE A 577 -15.84 10.63 9.92
C PHE A 577 -15.64 11.98 9.24
N LEU A 578 -14.84 12.82 9.90
CA LEU A 578 -14.30 14.07 9.37
C LEU A 578 -12.85 14.19 9.81
N ALA A 579 -11.92 14.15 8.86
CA ALA A 579 -10.50 14.36 9.08
C ALA A 579 -10.02 15.63 8.40
N GLU A 580 -9.28 16.46 9.12
CA GLU A 580 -8.57 17.63 8.60
C GLU A 580 -7.08 17.44 8.85
N ILE A 581 -6.29 17.64 7.80
CA ILE A 581 -4.84 17.48 7.82
C ILE A 581 -4.22 18.81 7.45
N ASP A 582 -3.48 19.39 8.37
CA ASP A 582 -2.70 20.60 8.14
C ASP A 582 -1.28 20.24 7.73
N ASP A 583 -0.65 21.05 6.89
CA ASP A 583 0.69 20.87 6.34
C ASP A 583 0.88 19.47 5.68
N TYR A 584 -0.12 19.01 4.91
CA TYR A 584 -0.11 17.69 4.26
C TYR A 584 1.13 17.53 3.38
N GLN A 585 1.93 16.52 3.68
CA GLN A 585 3.19 16.26 2.98
C GLN A 585 2.94 15.53 1.67
N THR A 586 3.44 16.06 0.58
CA THR A 586 3.30 15.49 -0.76
C THR A 586 4.57 15.70 -1.58
N GLN A 587 4.66 15.04 -2.71
CA GLN A 587 5.68 15.30 -3.71
C GLN A 587 5.04 16.05 -4.87
N VAL A 588 5.72 17.08 -5.32
CA VAL A 588 5.33 17.88 -6.46
C VAL A 588 6.47 17.92 -7.47
N ARG A 589 6.15 18.23 -8.72
CA ARG A 589 7.14 18.37 -9.77
C ARG A 589 7.33 19.81 -10.16
N ASP A 590 8.57 20.27 -10.12
CA ASP A 590 8.92 21.62 -10.62
C ASP A 590 8.75 21.67 -12.14
N PRO A 591 7.92 22.56 -12.69
CA PRO A 591 7.66 22.64 -14.13
C PRO A 591 8.83 23.22 -14.93
N VAL A 592 9.72 23.98 -14.28
CA VAL A 592 10.89 24.63 -14.91
C VAL A 592 12.11 23.70 -14.89
N PHE A 593 12.47 23.25 -13.70
CA PHE A 593 13.62 22.35 -13.50
C PHE A 593 13.31 20.88 -13.77
N ARG A 594 12.02 20.52 -13.87
CA ARG A 594 11.52 19.16 -14.15
C ARG A 594 12.02 18.11 -13.15
N VAL A 595 12.27 18.52 -11.92
CA VAL A 595 12.64 17.66 -10.80
C VAL A 595 11.52 17.53 -9.80
N ASN A 596 11.43 16.39 -9.15
CA ASN A 596 10.50 16.20 -8.06
C ASN A 596 11.12 16.74 -6.76
N TYR A 597 10.31 17.37 -5.92
CA TYR A 597 10.69 17.81 -4.58
C TYR A 597 9.55 17.66 -3.59
N LEU A 598 9.86 17.67 -2.31
CA LEU A 598 8.88 17.58 -1.25
C LEU A 598 8.24 18.97 -1.00
N ALA A 599 6.94 18.98 -0.75
CA ALA A 599 6.18 20.16 -0.40
C ALA A 599 5.10 19.84 0.64
N ASN A 600 4.65 20.86 1.37
CA ASN A 600 3.43 20.78 2.15
C ASN A 600 2.29 21.43 1.35
N ALA A 601 1.20 20.67 1.09
CA ALA A 601 -0.08 21.29 0.80
C ALA A 601 -0.62 21.89 2.10
N GLU A 602 -1.18 23.12 2.03
CA GLU A 602 -1.57 23.87 3.23
C GLU A 602 -2.58 23.09 4.10
N ALA A 603 -3.61 22.50 3.47
CA ALA A 603 -4.59 21.68 4.17
C ALA A 603 -5.34 20.73 3.25
N VAL A 604 -5.63 19.53 3.77
CA VAL A 604 -6.49 18.52 3.16
C VAL A 604 -7.66 18.20 4.09
N ARG A 605 -8.84 17.95 3.52
CA ARG A 605 -10.00 17.45 4.25
C ARG A 605 -10.49 16.16 3.63
N SER A 606 -10.76 15.16 4.48
CA SER A 606 -11.43 13.93 4.12
C SER A 606 -12.66 13.75 5.00
N ARG A 607 -13.83 13.47 4.39
CA ARG A 607 -15.08 13.20 5.10
C ARG A 607 -15.88 12.12 4.41
N GLY A 608 -16.62 11.35 5.19
CA GLY A 608 -17.37 10.27 4.60
C GLY A 608 -18.13 9.40 5.56
N ALA A 609 -18.59 8.29 5.01
CA ALA A 609 -19.33 7.25 5.73
C ALA A 609 -18.83 5.86 5.33
N GLU A 610 -18.82 4.95 6.28
CA GLU A 610 -18.42 3.55 6.09
C GLU A 610 -19.50 2.64 6.67
N LEU A 611 -19.83 1.57 5.93
CA LEU A 611 -20.80 0.57 6.31
C LEU A 611 -20.19 -0.81 6.12
N GLU A 612 -20.25 -1.65 7.14
CA GLU A 612 -19.89 -3.06 7.09
C GLU A 612 -21.07 -3.89 7.60
N ALA A 613 -21.47 -4.88 6.82
CA ALA A 613 -22.53 -5.79 7.19
C ALA A 613 -22.14 -7.23 6.90
N GLU A 614 -22.50 -8.12 7.81
CA GLU A 614 -22.32 -9.56 7.68
C GLU A 614 -23.58 -10.26 8.14
N TRP A 615 -24.06 -11.25 7.37
CA TRP A 615 -25.28 -11.94 7.62
C TRP A 615 -25.20 -13.45 7.34
N LEU A 616 -25.60 -14.24 8.33
CA LEU A 616 -25.78 -15.70 8.24
C LEU A 616 -27.28 -16.02 8.23
N PRO A 617 -27.95 -16.10 7.08
CA PRO A 617 -29.39 -16.37 7.03
C PRO A 617 -29.72 -17.80 7.48
N PHE A 618 -28.85 -18.75 7.22
CA PHE A 618 -28.92 -20.15 7.66
C PHE A 618 -27.54 -20.80 7.57
N GLY A 619 -27.39 -21.98 8.20
CA GLY A 619 -26.11 -22.70 8.24
C GLY A 619 -25.52 -22.93 6.85
N GLY A 620 -24.28 -22.52 6.68
CA GLY A 620 -23.51 -22.69 5.46
C GLY A 620 -23.70 -21.58 4.41
N LEU A 621 -24.49 -20.51 4.65
CA LEU A 621 -24.56 -19.34 3.76
C LEU A 621 -24.18 -18.07 4.52
N ARG A 622 -23.20 -17.32 4.02
CA ARG A 622 -22.71 -16.06 4.57
C ARG A 622 -22.74 -14.98 3.50
N PHE A 623 -23.31 -13.83 3.81
CA PHE A 623 -23.20 -12.62 3.04
C PHE A 623 -22.35 -11.62 3.80
N SER A 624 -21.38 -11.00 3.12
CA SER A 624 -20.54 -9.93 3.66
C SER A 624 -20.55 -8.77 2.67
N THR A 625 -20.72 -7.55 3.15
CA THR A 625 -20.59 -6.35 2.34
C THR A 625 -19.91 -5.25 3.11
N ALA A 626 -19.09 -4.49 2.42
CA ALA A 626 -18.46 -3.28 2.93
C ALA A 626 -18.59 -2.18 1.87
N LEU A 627 -19.05 -1.01 2.27
CA LEU A 627 -19.27 0.15 1.40
C LEU A 627 -18.64 1.37 2.04
N ALA A 628 -18.02 2.22 1.24
CA ALA A 628 -17.48 3.48 1.69
C ALA A 628 -17.78 4.61 0.71
N PHE A 629 -18.20 5.73 1.26
CA PHE A 629 -18.23 7.03 0.61
C PHE A 629 -17.15 7.90 1.22
N ASN A 630 -16.30 8.50 0.39
CA ASN A 630 -15.19 9.34 0.82
C ASN A 630 -15.05 10.56 -0.08
N GLU A 631 -15.03 11.74 0.50
CA GLU A 631 -14.72 12.98 -0.19
C GLU A 631 -13.44 13.55 0.41
N ALA A 632 -12.30 13.28 -0.25
CA ALA A 632 -10.99 13.79 0.12
C ALA A 632 -10.58 14.90 -0.88
N THR A 633 -10.37 16.12 -0.38
CA THR A 633 -10.08 17.30 -1.21
C THR A 633 -9.01 18.20 -0.57
N TYR A 634 -8.26 18.89 -1.39
CA TYR A 634 -7.41 19.99 -0.91
C TYR A 634 -8.30 21.12 -0.41
N ARG A 635 -8.26 21.41 0.88
CA ARG A 635 -8.95 22.56 1.48
C ARG A 635 -8.24 23.87 1.13
N SER A 636 -6.92 23.83 1.02
CA SER A 636 -6.07 24.91 0.54
C SER A 636 -4.79 24.33 -0.07
N PHE A 637 -4.52 24.65 -1.33
CA PHE A 637 -3.26 24.35 -2.02
C PHE A 637 -3.07 25.31 -3.18
N ARG A 638 -2.74 26.57 -2.85
CA ARG A 638 -2.76 27.72 -3.78
C ARG A 638 -1.53 27.84 -4.67
N ASN A 639 -0.40 27.28 -4.23
CA ASN A 639 0.88 27.40 -4.93
C ASN A 639 1.38 26.02 -5.41
N SER A 640 0.46 25.15 -5.79
CA SER A 640 0.84 23.86 -6.39
C SER A 640 1.48 24.10 -7.76
N PRO A 641 2.49 23.32 -8.14
CA PRO A 641 2.87 23.23 -9.55
C PRO A 641 1.68 22.79 -10.40
N CYS A 642 1.55 23.40 -11.57
CA CYS A 642 0.49 23.03 -12.50
C CYS A 642 0.72 21.66 -13.13
N GLY A 643 -0.37 20.99 -13.52
CA GLY A 643 -0.33 19.77 -14.31
C GLY A 643 0.32 19.97 -15.68
N PRO A 644 0.63 18.85 -16.36
CA PRO A 644 1.37 18.90 -17.64
C PRO A 644 0.63 19.63 -18.76
N GLU A 645 -0.67 19.76 -18.70
CA GLU A 645 -1.48 20.51 -19.65
C GLU A 645 -1.14 22.01 -19.65
N TRP A 646 -0.65 22.51 -18.52
CA TRP A 646 -0.30 23.93 -18.33
C TRP A 646 1.13 24.28 -18.75
N THR A 647 1.88 23.30 -19.32
CA THR A 647 3.26 23.53 -19.75
C THR A 647 3.39 24.70 -20.71
N GLY A 648 4.17 25.73 -20.34
CA GLY A 648 4.33 26.95 -21.12
C GLY A 648 3.23 28.00 -20.94
N ILE A 649 2.16 27.70 -20.19
CA ILE A 649 1.02 28.57 -19.91
C ILE A 649 1.12 29.13 -18.49
N ALA A 650 1.23 28.23 -17.51
CA ALA A 650 1.37 28.60 -16.10
C ALA A 650 2.29 27.61 -15.38
N THR A 651 2.95 28.07 -14.32
CA THR A 651 3.83 27.26 -13.48
C THR A 651 3.26 27.01 -12.09
N GLN A 652 2.31 27.81 -11.66
CA GLN A 652 1.62 27.70 -10.37
C GLN A 652 0.10 27.69 -10.58
N CYS A 653 -0.56 26.76 -9.93
CA CYS A 653 -1.99 26.51 -9.98
C CYS A 653 -2.59 26.46 -8.58
N ASP A 654 -3.88 26.78 -8.48
CA ASP A 654 -4.66 26.61 -7.25
C ASP A 654 -5.47 25.32 -7.33
N LEU A 655 -5.09 24.32 -6.53
CA LEU A 655 -5.79 23.06 -6.40
C LEU A 655 -6.84 23.05 -5.27
N THR A 656 -7.17 24.20 -4.70
CA THR A 656 -8.21 24.32 -3.65
C THR A 656 -9.54 23.76 -4.14
N GLY A 657 -10.14 22.83 -3.40
CA GLY A 657 -11.38 22.15 -3.76
C GLY A 657 -11.21 20.94 -4.70
N LYS A 658 -10.01 20.71 -5.24
CA LYS A 658 -9.72 19.56 -6.11
C LYS A 658 -9.55 18.27 -5.29
N PRO A 659 -9.85 17.08 -5.88
CA PRO A 659 -9.68 15.80 -5.19
C PRO A 659 -8.20 15.50 -4.90
N VAL A 660 -7.95 14.81 -3.79
CA VAL A 660 -6.63 14.26 -3.47
C VAL A 660 -6.40 13.02 -4.32
N SER A 661 -5.14 12.82 -4.77
CA SER A 661 -4.77 11.64 -5.56
C SER A 661 -4.98 10.33 -4.80
N GLY A 662 -5.34 9.26 -5.52
CA GLY A 662 -5.57 7.94 -4.95
C GLY A 662 -6.81 7.83 -4.05
N ALA A 663 -7.78 8.77 -4.15
CA ALA A 663 -8.98 8.83 -3.32
C ALA A 663 -10.25 8.62 -4.15
N PRO A 664 -10.67 7.37 -4.45
CA PRO A 664 -11.96 7.13 -5.08
C PRO A 664 -13.10 7.58 -4.17
N ARG A 665 -14.11 8.22 -4.75
CA ARG A 665 -15.26 8.73 -3.99
C ARG A 665 -16.15 7.62 -3.45
N TRP A 666 -16.28 6.53 -4.20
CA TRP A 666 -17.00 5.33 -3.83
C TRP A 666 -16.11 4.11 -3.94
N SER A 667 -16.15 3.27 -2.93
CA SER A 667 -15.55 1.94 -2.98
C SER A 667 -16.44 0.95 -2.27
N GLY A 668 -16.46 -0.29 -2.74
CA GLY A 668 -17.30 -1.32 -2.15
C GLY A 668 -16.79 -2.71 -2.45
N ALA A 669 -17.11 -3.63 -1.55
CA ALA A 669 -16.87 -5.06 -1.70
C ALA A 669 -18.11 -5.81 -1.21
N ALA A 670 -18.55 -6.80 -1.97
CA ALA A 670 -19.63 -7.71 -1.59
C ALA A 670 -19.20 -9.14 -1.85
N ARG A 671 -19.44 -10.02 -0.89
CA ARG A 671 -19.07 -11.43 -0.97
C ARG A 671 -20.19 -12.32 -0.48
N THR A 672 -20.39 -13.45 -1.15
CA THR A 672 -21.27 -14.53 -0.74
C THR A 672 -20.46 -15.80 -0.64
N ASP A 673 -20.46 -16.44 0.51
CA ASP A 673 -19.84 -17.74 0.73
C ASP A 673 -20.92 -18.77 1.04
N PHE A 674 -20.79 -19.93 0.44
CA PHE A 674 -21.68 -21.09 0.64
C PHE A 674 -20.87 -22.31 0.98
N SER A 675 -21.33 -23.11 1.96
CA SER A 675 -20.77 -24.42 2.27
C SER A 675 -21.85 -25.44 2.58
N HIS A 676 -21.70 -26.66 2.06
CA HIS A 676 -22.68 -27.73 2.26
C HIS A 676 -22.02 -29.10 2.38
N ARG A 677 -22.43 -29.87 3.37
CA ARG A 677 -21.98 -31.26 3.52
C ARG A 677 -22.67 -32.16 2.53
N LEU A 678 -21.90 -32.89 1.72
CA LEU A 678 -22.39 -33.81 0.70
C LEU A 678 -22.57 -35.22 1.26
N GLY A 679 -23.81 -35.66 1.35
CA GLY A 679 -24.22 -37.06 1.55
C GLY A 679 -23.56 -37.81 2.73
N ALA A 680 -23.62 -39.15 2.70
CA ALA A 680 -23.13 -40.00 3.76
C ALA A 680 -21.59 -40.00 3.93
N HIS A 681 -20.83 -39.55 2.95
CA HIS A 681 -19.36 -39.51 2.99
C HIS A 681 -18.79 -38.26 3.70
N GLY A 682 -19.65 -37.31 4.15
CA GLY A 682 -19.26 -36.18 4.97
C GLY A 682 -18.31 -35.17 4.30
N ARG A 683 -18.09 -35.23 2.98
CA ARG A 683 -17.33 -34.23 2.25
C ARG A 683 -18.05 -32.89 2.30
N THR A 684 -17.31 -31.79 2.24
CA THR A 684 -17.90 -30.45 2.20
C THR A 684 -17.64 -29.83 0.82
N PHE A 685 -18.69 -29.42 0.16
CA PHE A 685 -18.62 -28.53 -1.00
C PHE A 685 -18.72 -27.08 -0.53
N SER A 686 -17.88 -26.22 -1.04
CA SER A 686 -17.86 -24.79 -0.76
C SER A 686 -17.88 -23.99 -2.05
N GLY A 687 -18.43 -22.80 -2.00
CA GLY A 687 -18.37 -21.84 -3.09
C GLY A 687 -18.30 -20.42 -2.57
N GLY A 688 -17.64 -19.53 -3.28
CA GLY A 688 -17.55 -18.12 -2.95
C GLY A 688 -17.59 -17.28 -4.22
N ILE A 689 -18.36 -16.20 -4.19
CA ILE A 689 -18.40 -15.19 -5.23
C ILE A 689 -18.18 -13.84 -4.57
N ASP A 690 -17.27 -13.03 -5.10
CA ASP A 690 -17.05 -11.67 -4.62
C ASP A 690 -16.99 -10.67 -5.77
N TYR A 691 -17.50 -9.49 -5.50
CA TYR A 691 -17.47 -8.35 -6.40
C TYR A 691 -16.92 -7.14 -5.67
N THR A 692 -15.95 -6.48 -6.27
CA THR A 692 -15.35 -5.24 -5.77
C THR A 692 -15.56 -4.12 -6.78
N TYR A 693 -15.76 -2.88 -6.29
CA TYR A 693 -15.97 -1.70 -7.11
C TYR A 693 -15.18 -0.51 -6.58
N LYS A 694 -14.59 0.25 -7.48
CA LYS A 694 -13.96 1.54 -7.20
C LYS A 694 -14.40 2.58 -8.24
N SER A 695 -14.84 3.75 -7.78
CA SER A 695 -15.12 4.88 -8.67
C SER A 695 -13.81 5.47 -9.20
N SER A 696 -13.90 6.33 -10.22
CA SER A 696 -12.75 7.04 -10.77
C SER A 696 -11.95 7.80 -9.70
N SER A 697 -10.64 7.90 -9.92
CA SER A 697 -9.70 8.63 -9.06
C SER A 697 -8.52 9.16 -9.89
N PHE A 698 -7.70 10.04 -9.31
CA PHE A 698 -6.50 10.56 -9.96
C PHE A 698 -5.24 9.90 -9.41
N SER A 699 -4.29 9.57 -10.27
CA SER A 699 -2.98 9.07 -9.86
C SER A 699 -2.04 10.18 -9.39
N ASN A 700 -2.17 11.37 -9.97
CA ASN A 700 -1.24 12.49 -9.77
C ASN A 700 -1.81 13.52 -8.79
N THR A 701 -0.92 14.25 -8.13
CA THR A 701 -1.27 15.31 -7.17
C THR A 701 -1.66 16.63 -7.83
N ASP A 702 -1.50 16.75 -9.14
CA ASP A 702 -1.68 17.96 -9.94
C ASP A 702 -3.07 18.10 -10.60
N ASP A 703 -4.01 17.17 -10.30
CA ASP A 703 -5.37 17.11 -10.88
C ASP A 703 -5.38 17.05 -12.42
N SER A 704 -4.29 16.55 -13.02
CA SER A 704 -4.20 16.39 -14.47
C SER A 704 -5.19 15.34 -14.98
N SER A 705 -5.91 15.65 -16.06
CA SER A 705 -6.80 14.72 -16.75
C SER A 705 -6.08 13.48 -17.25
N TYR A 706 -4.81 13.59 -17.56
CA TYR A 706 -3.94 12.49 -17.96
C TYR A 706 -3.67 11.47 -16.84
N GLY A 707 -3.84 11.87 -15.58
CA GLY A 707 -3.74 11.00 -14.40
C GLY A 707 -5.06 10.34 -14.00
N LEU A 708 -6.16 10.56 -14.71
CA LEU A 708 -7.47 10.01 -14.37
C LEU A 708 -7.50 8.49 -14.58
N ILE A 709 -7.73 7.74 -13.51
CA ILE A 709 -8.05 6.32 -13.53
C ILE A 709 -9.56 6.18 -13.61
N PRO A 710 -10.13 5.56 -14.66
CA PRO A 710 -11.57 5.28 -14.76
C PRO A 710 -12.07 4.38 -13.63
N GLU A 711 -13.38 4.37 -13.40
CA GLU A 711 -14.02 3.41 -12.52
C GLU A 711 -13.89 1.97 -13.04
N TYR A 712 -13.84 1.00 -12.13
CA TYR A 712 -13.81 -0.42 -12.49
C TYR A 712 -14.44 -1.31 -11.42
N GLY A 713 -14.85 -2.51 -11.84
CA GLY A 713 -15.36 -3.54 -10.95
C GLY A 713 -14.85 -4.92 -11.31
N LEU A 714 -14.44 -5.70 -10.29
CA LEU A 714 -13.87 -7.03 -10.46
C LEU A 714 -14.77 -8.09 -9.85
N LEU A 715 -15.05 -9.13 -10.61
CA LEU A 715 -15.83 -10.30 -10.19
C LEU A 715 -14.93 -11.51 -10.08
N ASN A 716 -14.91 -12.17 -8.92
CA ASN A 716 -14.16 -13.39 -8.67
C ASN A 716 -15.08 -14.52 -8.22
N LEU A 717 -14.70 -15.77 -8.50
CA LEU A 717 -15.43 -16.98 -8.14
C LEU A 717 -14.45 -18.04 -7.64
N GLN A 718 -14.91 -18.84 -6.68
CA GLN A 718 -14.20 -20.03 -6.23
C GLN A 718 -15.16 -21.18 -5.91
N LEU A 719 -14.70 -22.42 -6.13
CA LEU A 719 -15.44 -23.64 -5.85
C LEU A 719 -14.50 -24.64 -5.19
N GLY A 720 -14.83 -25.13 -4.01
CA GLY A 720 -14.00 -26.01 -3.19
C GLY A 720 -14.67 -27.36 -2.90
N LEU A 721 -13.84 -28.39 -2.77
CA LEU A 721 -14.25 -29.69 -2.26
C LEU A 721 -13.25 -30.14 -1.20
N ARG A 722 -13.74 -30.34 0.04
CA ARG A 722 -12.95 -30.74 1.20
C ARG A 722 -13.33 -32.16 1.63
N SER A 723 -12.32 -32.95 2.03
CA SER A 723 -12.52 -34.29 2.59
C SER A 723 -13.28 -34.27 3.91
N ALA A 724 -13.91 -35.39 4.27
CA ALA A 724 -14.65 -35.53 5.53
C ALA A 724 -13.77 -35.35 6.78
N SER A 725 -12.52 -35.81 6.72
CA SER A 725 -11.52 -35.60 7.77
C SER A 725 -10.90 -34.21 7.81
N GLY A 726 -11.13 -33.39 6.77
CA GLY A 726 -10.43 -32.11 6.59
C GLY A 726 -8.97 -32.24 6.14
N SER A 727 -8.51 -33.48 5.87
CA SER A 727 -7.09 -33.75 5.54
C SER A 727 -6.68 -33.25 4.15
N TRP A 728 -7.61 -33.00 3.26
CA TRP A 728 -7.34 -32.35 1.97
C TRP A 728 -8.52 -31.49 1.49
N GLU A 729 -8.18 -30.48 0.71
CA GLU A 729 -9.12 -29.60 0.03
C GLU A 729 -8.59 -29.25 -1.36
N VAL A 730 -9.47 -29.31 -2.35
CA VAL A 730 -9.19 -28.83 -3.72
C VAL A 730 -10.10 -27.65 -4.00
N THR A 731 -9.54 -26.55 -4.46
CA THR A 731 -10.29 -25.36 -4.84
C THR A 731 -9.97 -24.97 -6.28
N LEU A 732 -11.00 -24.75 -7.08
CA LEU A 732 -10.92 -24.09 -8.39
C LEU A 732 -11.31 -22.62 -8.23
N TRP A 733 -10.55 -21.72 -8.83
CA TRP A 733 -10.83 -20.29 -8.72
C TRP A 733 -10.66 -19.57 -10.05
N GLY A 734 -11.39 -18.47 -10.20
CA GLY A 734 -11.25 -17.54 -11.31
C GLY A 734 -11.30 -16.10 -10.78
N ARG A 735 -10.37 -15.28 -11.26
CA ARG A 735 -10.25 -13.86 -10.93
C ARG A 735 -10.55 -13.01 -12.14
N ASN A 736 -11.09 -11.81 -11.90
CA ASN A 736 -11.50 -10.87 -12.95
C ASN A 736 -12.31 -11.57 -14.05
N LEU A 737 -13.35 -12.30 -13.67
CA LEU A 737 -14.15 -13.13 -14.60
C LEU A 737 -14.78 -12.34 -15.75
N LEU A 738 -15.05 -11.05 -15.54
CA LEU A 738 -15.61 -10.17 -16.56
C LEU A 738 -14.55 -9.67 -17.55
N ASP A 739 -13.28 -10.01 -17.33
CA ASP A 739 -12.13 -9.57 -18.12
C ASP A 739 -12.03 -8.05 -18.23
N GLU A 740 -12.31 -7.38 -17.09
CA GLU A 740 -12.28 -5.93 -17.00
C GLU A 740 -10.85 -5.41 -17.23
N ASN A 741 -10.73 -4.49 -18.16
CA ASN A 741 -9.48 -3.80 -18.45
C ASN A 741 -9.38 -2.53 -17.61
N TYR A 742 -8.43 -2.46 -16.69
CA TYR A 742 -8.31 -1.35 -15.76
C TYR A 742 -6.87 -0.95 -15.50
N PHE A 743 -6.68 0.29 -15.06
CA PHE A 743 -5.41 0.83 -14.62
C PHE A 743 -5.32 0.83 -13.09
N THR A 744 -4.14 0.53 -12.56
CA THR A 744 -3.80 0.74 -11.16
C THR A 744 -3.08 2.07 -10.94
N SER A 745 -2.40 2.59 -11.98
CA SER A 745 -1.83 3.94 -12.00
C SER A 745 -1.74 4.49 -13.42
N ARG A 746 -1.73 5.83 -13.56
CA ARG A 746 -1.44 6.54 -14.80
C ARG A 746 -0.53 7.73 -14.49
N ASN A 747 0.52 7.88 -15.26
CA ASN A 747 1.48 8.97 -15.12
C ASN A 747 1.40 9.90 -16.33
N GLY A 748 1.13 11.17 -16.08
CA GLY A 748 0.88 12.17 -17.09
C GLY A 748 2.08 12.50 -17.99
N PRO A 749 1.84 13.27 -19.08
CA PRO A 749 2.78 13.44 -20.19
C PRO A 749 4.06 14.20 -19.86
N ILE A 750 4.24 14.71 -18.66
CA ILE A 750 5.54 15.16 -18.18
C ILE A 750 6.44 13.98 -17.85
N GLY A 751 5.88 12.79 -17.60
CA GLY A 751 6.60 11.54 -17.39
C GLY A 751 8.07 11.70 -17.05
N ILE A 752 8.86 10.75 -17.41
CA ILE A 752 10.30 10.87 -17.24
C ILE A 752 10.82 11.97 -18.16
N PHE A 753 11.43 13.02 -17.57
CA PHE A 753 12.08 14.14 -18.25
C PHE A 753 11.23 14.90 -19.30
N GLY A 754 9.89 14.90 -19.15
CA GLY A 754 8.99 15.58 -20.09
C GLY A 754 8.87 14.89 -21.44
N SER A 755 8.74 13.56 -21.40
CA SER A 755 8.60 12.70 -22.58
C SER A 755 7.41 13.09 -23.48
N GLY A 756 6.34 13.65 -22.91
CA GLY A 756 5.18 14.13 -23.66
C GLY A 756 4.13 13.06 -23.95
N TYR A 757 4.17 11.90 -23.29
CA TYR A 757 3.19 10.84 -23.38
C TYR A 757 2.84 10.29 -21.99
N VAL A 758 1.69 9.64 -21.91
CA VAL A 758 1.16 9.02 -20.70
C VAL A 758 1.51 7.54 -20.67
N VAL A 759 2.01 7.06 -19.56
CA VAL A 759 2.21 5.64 -19.30
C VAL A 759 1.30 5.18 -18.16
N GLY A 760 0.96 3.88 -18.14
CA GLY A 760 0.07 3.33 -17.12
C GLY A 760 0.45 1.93 -16.70
N THR A 761 0.18 1.61 -15.44
CA THR A 761 0.27 0.25 -14.92
C THR A 761 -1.10 -0.40 -15.03
N LEU A 762 -1.15 -1.56 -15.68
CA LEU A 762 -2.38 -2.33 -15.86
C LEU A 762 -2.65 -3.20 -14.63
N GLY A 763 -3.94 -3.43 -14.37
CA GLY A 763 -4.37 -4.50 -13.49
C GLY A 763 -4.22 -5.88 -14.15
N ASP A 764 -4.31 -6.93 -13.34
CA ASP A 764 -4.23 -8.30 -13.83
C ASP A 764 -5.41 -8.63 -14.76
N PRO A 765 -5.19 -9.37 -15.84
CA PRO A 765 -6.25 -9.87 -16.72
C PRO A 765 -7.07 -10.96 -16.00
N ARG A 766 -8.09 -11.49 -16.68
CA ARG A 766 -8.79 -12.68 -16.21
C ARG A 766 -7.83 -13.86 -16.08
N THR A 767 -7.89 -14.53 -14.92
CA THR A 767 -7.04 -15.71 -14.63
C THR A 767 -7.85 -16.80 -13.94
N PHE A 768 -7.46 -18.06 -14.20
CA PHE A 768 -8.00 -19.26 -13.59
C PHE A 768 -6.89 -20.09 -12.94
N GLY A 769 -7.25 -20.88 -11.96
CA GLY A 769 -6.31 -21.79 -11.34
C GLY A 769 -6.99 -22.80 -10.42
N ALA A 770 -6.14 -23.69 -9.89
CA ALA A 770 -6.52 -24.72 -8.94
C ALA A 770 -5.52 -24.75 -7.78
N THR A 771 -6.04 -24.98 -6.58
CA THR A 771 -5.25 -25.09 -5.36
C THR A 771 -5.56 -26.42 -4.67
N LEU A 772 -4.53 -27.19 -4.32
CA LEU A 772 -4.60 -28.36 -3.45
C LEU A 772 -3.98 -28.01 -2.10
N ARG A 773 -4.74 -28.18 -1.04
CA ARG A 773 -4.27 -28.08 0.35
C ARG A 773 -4.34 -29.45 1.03
N VAL A 774 -3.29 -29.79 1.77
CA VAL A 774 -3.21 -31.00 2.60
C VAL A 774 -2.87 -30.60 4.03
N THR A 775 -3.61 -31.15 5.01
CA THR A 775 -3.41 -30.90 6.44
C THR A 775 -3.24 -32.24 7.17
N LEU A 776 -2.19 -32.36 8.00
CA LEU A 776 -1.81 -33.57 8.76
C LEU A 776 -1.99 -33.32 10.25
#